data_6281a2a9c38b7ed376daa82f438a4498
#
_entry.id   6281a2a9c38b7ed376daa82f438a4498
#
_cell.length_a   1.000
_cell.length_b   1.000
_cell.length_c   1.000
_cell.angle_alpha   90.00
_cell.angle_beta   90.00
_cell.angle_gamma   90.00
#
_symmetry.space_group_name_H-M   'P 1'
#
loop_
_entity.id
_entity.type
_entity.pdbx_description
1 polymer ?
#
loop_
_entity_poly.entity_id
_entity_poly.type
_entity_poly.pdbx_seq_one_letter_code
_entity_poly.pdbx_strand_id
1 'polypeptide(L)'
;MLIKRTEGQARRGAGTSAIAREDEGNLGRRSFLRRSGLIAGSLAGLGALPLYSVRKAAAGAPPAPGVTVSRRKNICTHCSVGCSVIAEVANDVWIGQEPDFDSPINRGSHCCKGAAVRDDVVGERRLRYPVKLVDGQWHRIAWDQAIDEIGDKLLEVRAKSGPESVYWLGSAKFTNEAAYLNRKFAAFWGTNNSDHQARICHSTTVTGVANTWGYGAMTNSYNDIRNAKTIMIMGGNPAEAHPVSLQHILEGKELNRANMIVIDPRLTRTAAHANEFLRVRPGTHIATIYGMLWHIFKNGWEDKEFMRQRVYGLEDVLPEVEKWTPAEVERVTGLPESQVRHVAEVFATERPSTLIWAMGQTQFATGTANVRASCLLLLATGNVGGYGCGANIFRGHTNVQGATDLGLDVTSLPLYYGLAEEAWQHWCRVWEVDYNWVLSRFVDKKFMETPGIPSTRWFDATLLPKDQVSQPDTLKAMFVMGHGANTITRMPESVRGIEKLDLLVVCDPYPTSWAVLSERKNGTYLLPACTSFEMEGSRTASNRSLQWGEQIVKPVFESKNDYDIMHMLARKLGFAEQLFKNIKVENGAVSAEDILREINRGGWSTGYCGQSPERLKAHMKNQNKFDLVTMRAPKSDPEVGGDYYGLPWPCWGTPALRHPGTPVLYNTNLSVADGGGTFRARFGVERVVKRKVVENGQEIEKEVHENLLADGSYSVGSEIKDGYPEFTLGVLKKLGWDKDLTAQEMAIIQRVGGAKPDTVSWSTDLSGGIQRVAIKHGCSPYGNAKARMIAWNLPDPVPVHREPIYTPRPDLVSDYPTLPDARQFRVPNIGFTVQKAAVDKLIVKDFPLILSSGRLVEYEGGGEETRSNRWLAELKQEMFVEINPADAAERGITDDSWVWVTGPESHSKARMKALVTERVGKGLAWMPFHFAGWWQGVDQRSKYPKGADPYVLGESVNGLTTYGFDPATGMQEPKATLCQIRAG
;
A
#
# COMPACT_ATOMS: atom_id res chain seq x y z
N MET A 1 -1.96 -6.33 -22.96
CA MET A 1 -1.73 -7.51 -22.11
C MET A 1 -1.28 -8.66 -22.98
N LEU A 2 -0.10 -9.24 -22.73
CA LEU A 2 0.42 -10.38 -23.48
C LEU A 2 0.06 -11.66 -22.72
N ILE A 3 -0.50 -12.63 -23.42
CA ILE A 3 -0.87 -13.93 -22.85
C ILE A 3 -0.13 -15.02 -23.61
N LYS A 4 0.61 -15.86 -22.88
CA LYS A 4 1.25 -17.07 -23.41
C LYS A 4 0.62 -18.29 -22.74
N ARG A 5 0.27 -19.32 -23.52
CA ARG A 5 -0.38 -20.55 -23.03
C ARG A 5 0.31 -21.79 -23.54
N THR A 6 0.38 -22.82 -22.71
CA THR A 6 0.69 -24.18 -23.10
C THR A 6 -0.59 -25.00 -23.25
N GLU A 7 -0.58 -26.06 -24.05
CA GLU A 7 -1.76 -26.91 -24.28
C GLU A 7 -2.37 -27.47 -22.97
N GLY A 8 -1.55 -27.79 -21.98
CA GLY A 8 -2.03 -28.29 -20.68
C GLY A 8 -2.72 -27.23 -19.82
N GLN A 9 -2.40 -25.95 -20.03
CA GLN A 9 -2.95 -24.82 -19.27
C GLN A 9 -4.21 -24.22 -19.90
N ALA A 10 -4.40 -24.40 -21.21
CA ALA A 10 -5.61 -23.98 -21.88
C ALA A 10 -6.88 -24.71 -21.34
N ARG A 11 -6.70 -25.86 -20.70
CA ARG A 11 -7.79 -26.61 -20.05
C ARG A 11 -8.13 -26.09 -18.64
N ARG A 12 -7.32 -25.24 -18.02
CA ARG A 12 -7.49 -24.76 -16.63
C ARG A 12 -8.15 -23.38 -16.51
N GLY A 13 -8.18 -22.60 -17.58
CA GLY A 13 -8.75 -21.25 -17.56
C GLY A 13 -10.21 -21.25 -18.02
N ALA A 14 -11.16 -21.07 -17.10
CA ALA A 14 -12.59 -21.06 -17.42
C ALA A 14 -13.00 -19.92 -18.36
N GLY A 15 -12.29 -18.78 -18.36
CA GLY A 15 -12.64 -17.60 -19.17
C GLY A 15 -12.25 -17.67 -20.64
N THR A 16 -11.60 -18.74 -21.09
CA THR A 16 -11.20 -18.90 -22.50
C THR A 16 -11.86 -20.05 -23.21
N SER A 17 -12.76 -20.74 -22.52
CA SER A 17 -13.43 -21.91 -23.05
C SER A 17 -14.50 -21.62 -24.11
N ALA A 18 -15.06 -20.41 -24.17
CA ALA A 18 -16.09 -20.07 -25.15
C ALA A 18 -15.56 -20.08 -26.59
N ILE A 19 -14.27 -19.72 -26.78
CA ILE A 19 -13.65 -19.76 -28.12
C ILE A 19 -13.10 -21.17 -28.45
N ALA A 20 -12.80 -21.97 -27.41
CA ALA A 20 -12.22 -23.30 -27.57
C ALA A 20 -13.25 -24.44 -27.58
N ARG A 21 -14.52 -24.21 -27.24
CA ARG A 21 -15.55 -25.25 -27.11
C ARG A 21 -16.29 -25.58 -28.39
N GLU A 22 -16.23 -24.74 -29.43
CA GLU A 22 -17.00 -24.99 -30.65
C GLU A 22 -16.27 -25.77 -31.71
N ASP A 23 -14.98 -26.05 -31.60
CA ASP A 23 -14.25 -26.80 -32.62
C ASP A 23 -13.10 -27.59 -32.04
N GLU A 24 -13.36 -28.78 -31.53
CA GLU A 24 -12.30 -29.80 -31.31
C GLU A 24 -11.70 -30.35 -32.62
N GLY A 25 -12.19 -29.91 -33.75
CA GLY A 25 -11.79 -30.47 -35.04
C GLY A 25 -11.01 -29.57 -36.01
N ASN A 26 -11.18 -28.28 -36.02
CA ASN A 26 -10.52 -27.43 -37.04
C ASN A 26 -10.58 -25.92 -36.79
N LEU A 27 -9.88 -25.39 -35.87
CA LEU A 27 -9.47 -23.98 -35.89
C LEU A 27 -8.23 -23.82 -36.77
N GLY A 28 -8.40 -24.09 -38.06
CA GLY A 28 -7.39 -23.76 -39.03
C GLY A 28 -7.22 -22.24 -39.12
N ARG A 29 -6.01 -21.79 -39.47
CA ARG A 29 -5.62 -20.37 -39.70
C ARG A 29 -6.64 -19.57 -40.53
N ARG A 30 -7.38 -20.21 -41.40
CA ARG A 30 -8.39 -19.57 -42.27
C ARG A 30 -9.64 -19.11 -41.53
N SER A 31 -10.09 -19.80 -40.49
CA SER A 31 -11.28 -19.39 -39.74
C SER A 31 -10.99 -18.24 -38.78
N PHE A 32 -9.80 -18.17 -38.21
CA PHE A 32 -9.37 -17.03 -37.40
C PHE A 32 -9.24 -15.74 -38.23
N LEU A 33 -8.58 -15.81 -39.37
CA LEU A 33 -8.40 -14.66 -40.27
C LEU A 33 -9.71 -14.21 -40.93
N ARG A 34 -10.68 -15.12 -41.23
CA ARG A 34 -12.03 -14.74 -41.68
C ARG A 34 -12.83 -14.00 -40.63
N ARG A 35 -12.74 -14.42 -39.35
CA ARG A 35 -13.45 -13.78 -38.25
C ARG A 35 -12.86 -12.42 -37.85
N SER A 36 -11.56 -12.20 -38.06
CA SER A 36 -10.88 -10.94 -37.75
C SER A 36 -10.93 -9.88 -38.86
N GLY A 37 -11.62 -10.13 -40.00
CA GLY A 37 -11.77 -9.14 -41.06
C GLY A 37 -10.52 -8.78 -41.86
N LEU A 38 -9.43 -9.54 -41.69
CA LEU A 38 -8.19 -9.36 -42.44
C LEU A 38 -8.26 -10.06 -43.79
N ILE A 39 -8.62 -9.34 -44.82
CA ILE A 39 -8.89 -9.85 -46.19
C ILE A 39 -7.64 -9.83 -47.06
N ALA A 40 -7.43 -10.95 -47.63
CA ALA A 40 -7.07 -11.38 -48.97
C ALA A 40 -6.07 -10.59 -49.83
N GLY A 41 -5.71 -9.38 -49.60
CA GLY A 41 -4.79 -8.61 -50.44
C GLY A 41 -3.30 -8.69 -50.08
N SER A 42 -2.99 -9.06 -48.87
CA SER A 42 -1.62 -9.13 -48.37
C SER A 42 -1.09 -10.55 -48.16
N LEU A 43 -1.86 -11.56 -48.53
CA LEU A 43 -1.58 -12.96 -48.20
C LEU A 43 -0.60 -13.66 -49.15
N ALA A 44 -0.32 -13.12 -50.32
CA ALA A 44 0.64 -13.72 -51.22
C ALA A 44 2.11 -13.58 -50.79
N GLY A 45 2.42 -12.56 -49.95
CA GLY A 45 3.76 -12.32 -49.40
C GLY A 45 4.01 -12.94 -48.02
N LEU A 46 2.97 -13.21 -47.26
CA LEU A 46 3.08 -13.73 -45.86
C LEU A 46 2.90 -15.24 -45.76
N GLY A 47 2.46 -15.89 -46.84
CA GLY A 47 2.23 -17.34 -46.88
C GLY A 47 3.49 -18.20 -46.73
N ALA A 48 4.66 -17.63 -46.77
CA ALA A 48 5.94 -18.33 -46.68
C ALA A 48 6.65 -18.18 -45.31
N LEU A 49 6.09 -17.38 -44.37
CA LEU A 49 6.60 -17.34 -43.00
C LEU A 49 5.86 -18.38 -42.15
N PRO A 50 6.48 -19.49 -41.81
CA PRO A 50 5.82 -20.50 -40.98
C PRO A 50 5.56 -19.90 -39.59
N LEU A 51 4.38 -20.15 -39.01
CA LEU A 51 4.08 -19.84 -37.60
C LEU A 51 5.09 -20.43 -36.63
N TYR A 52 5.92 -21.34 -37.07
CA TYR A 52 7.14 -21.82 -36.44
C TYR A 52 8.13 -20.70 -36.13
N SER A 53 8.22 -19.68 -36.99
CA SER A 53 9.15 -18.57 -36.78
C SER A 53 8.69 -17.59 -35.68
N VAL A 54 7.38 -17.41 -35.49
CA VAL A 54 6.85 -16.57 -34.42
C VAL A 54 7.01 -17.25 -33.04
N ARG A 55 6.83 -18.58 -32.97
CA ARG A 55 7.15 -19.34 -31.76
C ARG A 55 8.65 -19.39 -31.48
N LYS A 56 9.51 -19.47 -32.48
CA LYS A 56 10.97 -19.42 -32.33
C LYS A 56 11.47 -18.03 -31.99
N ALA A 57 10.90 -16.98 -32.55
CA ALA A 57 11.26 -15.61 -32.23
C ALA A 57 10.85 -15.24 -30.79
N ALA A 58 9.71 -15.76 -30.31
CA ALA A 58 9.28 -15.57 -28.92
C ALA A 58 10.10 -16.39 -27.91
N ALA A 59 10.72 -17.49 -28.36
CA ALA A 59 11.55 -18.34 -27.51
C ALA A 59 13.04 -17.93 -27.45
N GLY A 60 13.43 -16.91 -28.21
CA GLY A 60 14.84 -16.56 -28.40
C GLY A 60 15.58 -17.58 -29.26
N ALA A 61 16.81 -17.30 -29.70
CA ALA A 61 17.67 -18.31 -30.30
C ALA A 61 17.97 -19.40 -29.25
N PRO A 62 17.95 -20.69 -29.62
CA PRO A 62 18.34 -21.72 -28.67
C PRO A 62 19.72 -21.39 -28.12
N PRO A 63 19.96 -21.62 -26.81
CA PRO A 63 21.28 -21.40 -26.24
C PRO A 63 22.33 -22.20 -27.02
N ALA A 64 23.55 -21.67 -27.09
CA ALA A 64 24.67 -22.36 -27.76
C ALA A 64 24.81 -23.78 -27.19
N PRO A 65 25.19 -24.77 -27.97
CA PRO A 65 25.40 -26.14 -27.50
C PRO A 65 26.26 -26.17 -26.23
N GLY A 66 25.79 -26.84 -25.18
CA GLY A 66 26.49 -26.94 -23.89
C GLY A 66 26.10 -25.83 -22.87
N VAL A 67 25.23 -24.86 -23.20
CA VAL A 67 24.74 -23.87 -22.25
C VAL A 67 23.45 -24.36 -21.59
N THR A 68 23.48 -24.53 -20.28
CA THR A 68 22.30 -24.89 -19.48
C THR A 68 21.49 -23.63 -19.15
N VAL A 69 20.22 -23.59 -19.53
CA VAL A 69 19.28 -22.55 -19.13
C VAL A 69 18.54 -23.00 -17.86
N SER A 70 18.69 -22.27 -16.79
CA SER A 70 17.88 -22.45 -15.58
C SER A 70 16.65 -21.54 -15.61
N ARG A 71 15.53 -22.01 -15.07
CA ARG A 71 14.31 -21.23 -14.89
C ARG A 71 14.13 -20.92 -13.41
N ARG A 72 14.04 -19.65 -13.09
CA ARG A 72 13.89 -19.14 -11.73
C ARG A 72 12.63 -18.29 -11.63
N LYS A 73 11.98 -18.27 -10.46
CA LYS A 73 10.74 -17.53 -10.24
C LYS A 73 10.97 -16.34 -9.31
N ASN A 74 10.40 -15.22 -9.67
CA ASN A 74 10.35 -14.05 -8.80
C ASN A 74 9.02 -13.32 -9.00
N ILE A 75 8.81 -12.26 -8.24
CA ILE A 75 7.59 -11.44 -8.27
C ILE A 75 7.88 -10.11 -8.95
N CYS A 76 6.99 -9.70 -9.86
CA CYS A 76 7.06 -8.41 -10.53
C CYS A 76 7.16 -7.27 -9.51
N THR A 77 8.10 -6.33 -9.73
CA THR A 77 8.43 -5.25 -8.79
C THR A 77 7.50 -4.04 -8.87
N HIS A 78 6.56 -3.97 -9.83
CA HIS A 78 5.87 -2.72 -10.13
C HIS A 78 4.63 -2.46 -9.28
N CYS A 79 3.69 -3.39 -9.20
CA CYS A 79 2.46 -3.14 -8.45
C CYS A 79 2.08 -4.30 -7.51
N SER A 80 1.16 -4.04 -6.61
CA SER A 80 0.77 -4.95 -5.54
C SER A 80 -0.12 -6.13 -5.96
N VAL A 81 -0.33 -6.36 -7.26
CA VAL A 81 -1.05 -7.55 -7.74
C VAL A 81 -0.27 -8.83 -7.42
N GLY A 82 1.08 -8.75 -7.43
CA GLY A 82 1.92 -9.90 -7.09
C GLY A 82 2.05 -10.90 -8.24
N CYS A 83 2.18 -10.42 -9.48
CA CYS A 83 2.37 -11.28 -10.64
C CYS A 83 3.70 -12.04 -10.55
N SER A 84 3.64 -13.37 -10.70
CA SER A 84 4.83 -14.21 -10.78
C SER A 84 5.45 -14.15 -12.18
N VAL A 85 6.78 -14.07 -12.23
CA VAL A 85 7.63 -13.98 -13.43
C VAL A 85 8.55 -15.18 -13.45
N ILE A 86 8.66 -15.85 -14.60
CA ILE A 86 9.67 -16.87 -14.85
C ILE A 86 10.80 -16.22 -15.63
N ALA A 87 11.99 -16.23 -15.05
CA ALA A 87 13.23 -15.78 -15.70
C ALA A 87 14.01 -16.96 -16.25
N GLU A 88 14.49 -16.84 -17.46
CA GLU A 88 15.42 -17.80 -18.11
C GLU A 88 16.83 -17.24 -17.97
N VAL A 89 17.69 -18.00 -17.29
CA VAL A 89 19.05 -17.58 -16.93
C VAL A 89 20.07 -18.56 -17.49
N ALA A 90 21.06 -18.04 -18.20
CA ALA A 90 22.21 -18.79 -18.69
C ALA A 90 23.50 -18.08 -18.29
N ASN A 91 24.43 -18.80 -17.64
CA ASN A 91 25.72 -18.25 -17.19
C ASN A 91 25.55 -16.95 -16.35
N ASP A 92 24.61 -16.95 -15.39
CA ASP A 92 24.23 -15.80 -14.56
C ASP A 92 23.70 -14.58 -15.36
N VAL A 93 23.37 -14.73 -16.64
CA VAL A 93 22.75 -13.68 -17.46
C VAL A 93 21.27 -13.99 -17.63
N TRP A 94 20.40 -13.02 -17.36
CA TRP A 94 18.97 -13.11 -17.61
C TRP A 94 18.69 -12.94 -19.10
N ILE A 95 18.46 -14.05 -19.81
CA ILE A 95 18.34 -14.06 -21.27
C ILE A 95 16.91 -13.96 -21.78
N GLY A 96 15.92 -14.42 -21.02
CA GLY A 96 14.52 -14.43 -21.42
C GLY A 96 13.57 -14.41 -20.21
N GLN A 97 12.31 -14.03 -20.44
CA GLN A 97 11.28 -14.09 -19.41
C GLN A 97 9.93 -14.50 -19.96
N GLU A 98 9.13 -15.08 -19.09
CA GLU A 98 7.74 -15.45 -19.35
C GLU A 98 6.86 -15.08 -18.16
N PRO A 99 5.56 -14.78 -18.41
CA PRO A 99 4.59 -14.77 -17.31
C PRO A 99 4.41 -16.20 -16.78
N ASP A 100 4.26 -16.33 -15.48
CA ASP A 100 4.03 -17.62 -14.87
C ASP A 100 2.58 -18.09 -15.10
N PHE A 101 2.42 -19.15 -15.87
CA PHE A 101 1.13 -19.73 -16.21
C PHE A 101 0.51 -20.51 -15.05
N ASP A 102 1.34 -21.01 -14.14
CA ASP A 102 0.91 -21.77 -12.97
C ASP A 102 0.48 -20.87 -11.81
N SER A 103 0.85 -19.59 -11.86
CA SER A 103 0.44 -18.63 -10.83
C SER A 103 -1.08 -18.44 -10.80
N PRO A 104 -1.75 -18.66 -9.66
CA PRO A 104 -3.18 -18.45 -9.55
C PRO A 104 -3.57 -16.96 -9.66
N ILE A 105 -2.62 -16.05 -9.45
CA ILE A 105 -2.87 -14.60 -9.52
C ILE A 105 -2.87 -14.08 -10.95
N ASN A 106 -1.75 -14.21 -11.65
CA ASN A 106 -1.60 -13.63 -13.00
C ASN A 106 -1.88 -14.59 -14.16
N ARG A 107 -1.97 -15.91 -13.92
CA ARG A 107 -2.47 -16.92 -14.88
C ARG A 107 -1.86 -16.76 -16.27
N GLY A 108 -0.56 -16.59 -16.36
CA GLY A 108 0.14 -16.40 -17.63
C GLY A 108 -0.05 -15.02 -18.27
N SER A 109 -0.40 -14.00 -17.49
CA SER A 109 -0.60 -12.64 -17.98
C SER A 109 0.47 -11.69 -17.45
N HIS A 110 0.94 -10.77 -18.32
CA HIS A 110 1.72 -9.60 -17.96
C HIS A 110 1.05 -8.33 -18.52
N CYS A 111 1.23 -7.19 -17.85
CA CYS A 111 1.05 -5.87 -18.45
C CYS A 111 2.37 -5.41 -19.09
N CYS A 112 2.38 -4.25 -19.75
CA CYS A 112 3.59 -3.70 -20.37
C CYS A 112 4.77 -3.59 -19.39
N LYS A 113 4.53 -3.15 -18.14
CA LYS A 113 5.54 -3.07 -17.09
C LYS A 113 6.12 -4.45 -16.74
N GLY A 114 5.24 -5.42 -16.48
CA GLY A 114 5.65 -6.79 -16.18
C GLY A 114 6.41 -7.47 -17.32
N ALA A 115 6.11 -7.11 -18.56
CA ALA A 115 6.87 -7.60 -19.73
C ALA A 115 8.26 -6.96 -19.85
N ALA A 116 8.48 -5.79 -19.25
CA ALA A 116 9.70 -5.01 -19.34
C ALA A 116 10.66 -5.14 -18.14
N VAL A 117 10.29 -5.90 -17.07
CA VAL A 117 11.07 -5.95 -15.81
C VAL A 117 12.52 -6.41 -15.97
N ARG A 118 12.84 -7.19 -17.01
CA ARG A 118 14.21 -7.57 -17.29
C ARG A 118 15.11 -6.36 -17.54
N ASP A 119 14.60 -5.32 -18.22
CA ASP A 119 15.37 -4.11 -18.52
C ASP A 119 15.66 -3.30 -17.24
N ASP A 120 14.88 -3.45 -16.19
CA ASP A 120 15.16 -2.82 -14.88
C ASP A 120 16.46 -3.35 -14.26
N VAL A 121 16.84 -4.60 -14.55
CA VAL A 121 18.09 -5.23 -14.06
C VAL A 121 19.27 -4.92 -14.96
N VAL A 122 19.10 -5.13 -16.27
CA VAL A 122 20.21 -5.05 -17.24
C VAL A 122 20.32 -3.68 -17.91
N GLY A 123 19.45 -2.73 -17.56
CA GLY A 123 19.34 -1.42 -18.17
C GLY A 123 20.62 -0.58 -18.05
N GLU A 124 20.92 0.18 -19.10
CA GLU A 124 22.16 0.96 -19.21
C GLU A 124 22.19 2.14 -18.23
N ARG A 125 21.01 2.61 -17.77
CA ARG A 125 20.86 3.79 -16.91
C ARG A 125 21.03 3.50 -15.41
N ARG A 126 21.36 2.24 -15.06
CA ARG A 126 21.64 1.84 -13.68
C ARG A 126 22.81 2.59 -13.09
N LEU A 127 22.71 2.91 -11.80
CA LEU A 127 23.84 3.35 -11.00
C LEU A 127 24.82 2.18 -10.85
N ARG A 128 26.09 2.38 -11.21
CA ARG A 128 27.06 1.26 -11.35
C ARG A 128 28.00 1.12 -10.17
N TYR A 129 28.28 2.21 -9.48
CA TYR A 129 29.23 2.31 -8.36
C TYR A 129 28.81 3.47 -7.45
N PRO A 130 29.26 3.49 -6.19
CA PRO A 130 29.01 4.64 -5.30
C PRO A 130 29.60 5.92 -5.86
N VAL A 131 28.84 7.02 -5.77
CA VAL A 131 29.31 8.35 -6.14
C VAL A 131 29.00 9.38 -5.05
N LYS A 132 29.90 10.35 -4.92
CA LYS A 132 29.82 11.48 -3.99
C LYS A 132 29.76 12.79 -4.76
N LEU A 133 28.93 13.70 -4.34
CA LEU A 133 28.87 15.05 -4.88
C LEU A 133 29.94 15.93 -4.24
N VAL A 134 30.84 16.47 -5.04
CA VAL A 134 31.89 17.40 -4.62
C VAL A 134 31.87 18.59 -5.57
N ASP A 135 31.71 19.79 -5.04
CA ASP A 135 31.61 21.07 -5.79
C ASP A 135 30.64 21.00 -6.99
N GLY A 136 29.53 20.27 -6.81
CA GLY A 136 28.49 20.09 -7.80
C GLY A 136 28.80 19.04 -8.90
N GLN A 137 29.88 18.26 -8.76
CA GLN A 137 30.26 17.19 -9.66
C GLN A 137 30.23 15.83 -8.97
N TRP A 138 29.78 14.79 -9.69
CA TRP A 138 29.77 13.42 -9.19
C TRP A 138 31.13 12.74 -9.34
N HIS A 139 31.69 12.28 -8.23
CA HIS A 139 32.96 11.54 -8.16
C HIS A 139 32.71 10.12 -7.68
N ARG A 140 33.25 9.13 -8.41
CA ARG A 140 33.25 7.73 -7.98
C ARG A 140 34.08 7.55 -6.73
N ILE A 141 33.57 6.78 -5.78
CA ILE A 141 34.27 6.38 -4.54
C ILE A 141 34.11 4.88 -4.31
N ALA A 142 34.94 4.29 -3.44
CA ALA A 142 34.78 2.91 -3.02
C ALA A 142 33.62 2.78 -1.98
N TRP A 143 33.03 1.59 -1.87
CA TRP A 143 32.02 1.31 -0.87
C TRP A 143 32.49 1.57 0.57
N ASP A 144 33.68 1.08 0.94
CA ASP A 144 34.21 1.26 2.29
C ASP A 144 34.39 2.75 2.60
N GLN A 145 34.94 3.52 1.67
CA GLN A 145 35.05 4.97 1.82
C GLN A 145 33.67 5.62 1.99
N ALA A 146 32.66 5.23 1.18
CA ALA A 146 31.30 5.76 1.29
C ALA A 146 30.71 5.47 2.68
N ILE A 147 30.80 4.23 3.16
CA ILE A 147 30.27 3.82 4.48
C ILE A 147 31.01 4.54 5.62
N ASP A 148 32.31 4.71 5.52
CA ASP A 148 33.10 5.42 6.55
C ASP A 148 32.72 6.89 6.65
N GLU A 149 32.71 7.61 5.53
CA GLU A 149 32.35 9.03 5.49
C GLU A 149 30.90 9.28 5.93
N ILE A 150 29.94 8.47 5.43
CA ILE A 150 28.53 8.55 5.81
C ILE A 150 28.36 8.24 7.30
N GLY A 151 28.98 7.18 7.78
CA GLY A 151 28.88 6.77 9.20
C GLY A 151 29.46 7.81 10.14
N ASP A 152 30.63 8.38 9.82
CA ASP A 152 31.25 9.44 10.63
C ASP A 152 30.35 10.68 10.68
N LYS A 153 29.74 11.07 9.54
CA LYS A 153 28.82 12.22 9.53
C LYS A 153 27.53 11.95 10.30
N LEU A 154 26.98 10.73 10.22
CA LEU A 154 25.82 10.34 11.01
C LEU A 154 26.12 10.37 12.51
N LEU A 155 27.28 9.88 12.93
CA LEU A 155 27.71 9.94 14.34
C LEU A 155 27.94 11.38 14.81
N GLU A 156 28.51 12.23 13.96
CA GLU A 156 28.64 13.67 14.24
C GLU A 156 27.27 14.33 14.45
N VAL A 157 26.33 14.11 13.54
CA VAL A 157 24.96 14.64 13.62
C VAL A 157 24.27 14.14 14.89
N ARG A 158 24.40 12.83 15.20
CA ARG A 158 23.84 12.24 16.42
C ARG A 158 24.40 12.89 17.67
N ALA A 159 25.71 13.13 17.74
CA ALA A 159 26.36 13.74 18.90
C ALA A 159 25.94 15.20 19.13
N LYS A 160 25.73 15.96 18.04
CA LYS A 160 25.38 17.39 18.10
C LYS A 160 23.87 17.64 18.28
N SER A 161 23.03 16.88 17.59
CA SER A 161 21.60 17.17 17.43
C SER A 161 20.68 16.04 17.88
N GLY A 162 21.24 14.91 18.34
CA GLY A 162 20.50 13.73 18.78
C GLY A 162 20.10 12.79 17.63
N PRO A 163 19.71 11.54 17.98
CA PRO A 163 19.32 10.54 16.98
C PRO A 163 18.08 10.92 16.17
N GLU A 164 17.19 11.74 16.73
CA GLU A 164 15.95 12.19 16.11
C GLU A 164 16.16 13.14 14.91
N SER A 165 17.38 13.72 14.79
CA SER A 165 17.74 14.62 13.69
C SER A 165 18.12 13.90 12.40
N VAL A 166 18.09 12.55 12.40
CA VAL A 166 18.29 11.70 11.23
C VAL A 166 16.99 11.04 10.83
N TYR A 167 16.65 11.11 9.53
CA TYR A 167 15.46 10.48 8.95
C TYR A 167 15.82 9.25 8.12
N TRP A 168 15.18 8.13 8.39
CA TRP A 168 15.37 6.86 7.68
C TRP A 168 14.16 6.60 6.77
N LEU A 169 14.26 6.96 5.50
CA LEU A 169 13.20 6.84 4.51
C LEU A 169 13.36 5.56 3.71
N GLY A 170 12.51 4.58 3.96
CA GLY A 170 12.53 3.29 3.30
C GLY A 170 11.58 3.16 2.11
N SER A 171 11.39 1.93 1.64
CA SER A 171 10.70 1.63 0.39
C SER A 171 9.55 0.64 0.53
N ALA A 172 8.48 0.90 -0.22
CA ALA A 172 7.43 -0.08 -0.51
C ALA A 172 7.84 -1.13 -1.57
N LYS A 173 9.04 -1.04 -2.13
CA LYS A 173 9.64 -2.04 -3.03
C LYS A 173 10.58 -3.00 -2.31
N PHE A 174 10.91 -2.74 -1.07
CA PHE A 174 11.64 -3.67 -0.21
C PHE A 174 10.97 -5.05 -0.20
N THR A 175 11.74 -6.09 0.06
CA THR A 175 11.19 -7.35 0.57
C THR A 175 10.63 -7.12 1.98
N ASN A 176 9.84 -8.05 2.50
CA ASN A 176 9.39 -8.01 3.88
C ASN A 176 10.58 -7.94 4.84
N GLU A 177 11.59 -8.74 4.55
CA GLU A 177 12.83 -8.85 5.32
C GLU A 177 13.59 -7.52 5.37
N ALA A 178 13.73 -6.83 4.22
CA ALA A 178 14.39 -5.53 4.17
C ALA A 178 13.60 -4.43 4.92
N ALA A 179 12.28 -4.45 4.78
CA ALA A 179 11.41 -3.51 5.50
C ALA A 179 11.51 -3.69 7.02
N TYR A 180 11.45 -4.94 7.48
CA TYR A 180 11.64 -5.29 8.89
C TYR A 180 13.01 -4.85 9.41
N LEU A 181 14.07 -5.20 8.67
CA LEU A 181 15.43 -4.88 9.08
C LEU A 181 15.66 -3.36 9.14
N ASN A 182 15.08 -2.59 8.19
CA ASN A 182 15.15 -1.13 8.19
C ASN A 182 14.46 -0.53 9.44
N ARG A 183 13.28 -1.05 9.81
CA ARG A 183 12.59 -0.59 11.03
C ARG A 183 13.37 -0.96 12.30
N LYS A 184 13.91 -2.18 12.38
CA LYS A 184 14.77 -2.61 13.48
C LYS A 184 16.04 -1.77 13.55
N PHE A 185 16.64 -1.43 12.41
CA PHE A 185 17.80 -0.54 12.30
C PHE A 185 17.50 0.85 12.88
N ALA A 186 16.37 1.47 12.48
CA ALA A 186 15.96 2.77 13.03
C ALA A 186 15.74 2.73 14.56
N ALA A 187 15.16 1.63 15.06
CA ALA A 187 15.00 1.41 16.50
C ALA A 187 16.36 1.35 17.24
N PHE A 188 17.34 0.67 16.67
CA PHE A 188 18.69 0.53 17.25
C PHE A 188 19.55 1.77 17.04
N TRP A 189 19.23 2.58 16.02
CA TRP A 189 19.76 3.95 15.93
C TRP A 189 19.19 4.85 17.02
N GLY A 190 17.94 4.67 17.44
CA GLY A 190 17.26 5.39 18.50
C GLY A 190 16.27 6.44 18.03
N THR A 191 15.54 6.17 16.95
CA THR A 191 14.51 7.08 16.43
C THR A 191 13.29 6.35 15.89
N ASN A 192 12.12 7.01 15.96
CA ASN A 192 10.91 6.64 15.23
C ASN A 192 10.74 7.47 13.93
N ASN A 193 11.71 8.28 13.52
CA ASN A 193 11.73 8.96 12.24
C ASN A 193 12.10 7.96 11.12
N SER A 194 11.21 7.00 10.88
CA SER A 194 11.34 5.97 9.86
C SER A 194 9.98 5.74 9.22
N ASP A 195 9.88 5.90 7.90
CA ASP A 195 8.62 5.83 7.16
C ASP A 195 8.86 5.36 5.71
N HIS A 196 7.79 5.14 4.93
CA HIS A 196 7.88 4.75 3.53
C HIS A 196 6.66 5.21 2.71
N GLN A 197 6.56 4.76 1.45
CA GLN A 197 5.49 5.19 0.53
C GLN A 197 4.06 4.82 0.99
N ALA A 198 3.86 3.94 1.97
CA ALA A 198 2.52 3.70 2.50
C ALA A 198 1.91 4.97 3.11
N ARG A 199 2.75 5.85 3.66
CA ARG A 199 2.30 7.15 4.18
C ARG A 199 1.55 7.96 3.13
N ILE A 200 2.05 7.99 1.90
CA ILE A 200 1.46 8.71 0.77
C ILE A 200 0.52 7.85 -0.08
N CYS A 201 0.23 6.62 0.34
CA CYS A 201 -0.56 5.67 -0.41
C CYS A 201 -1.84 5.28 0.33
N HIS A 202 -1.74 4.47 1.38
CA HIS A 202 -2.86 3.87 2.08
C HIS A 202 -2.78 3.99 3.62
N SER A 203 -2.05 4.95 4.19
CA SER A 203 -2.04 5.16 5.65
C SER A 203 -3.45 5.43 6.19
N THR A 204 -4.24 6.21 5.47
CA THR A 204 -5.65 6.49 5.79
C THR A 204 -6.54 5.24 5.67
N THR A 205 -6.25 4.34 4.72
CA THR A 205 -6.95 3.05 4.64
C THR A 205 -6.63 2.19 5.85
N VAL A 206 -5.36 2.02 6.21
CA VAL A 206 -4.96 1.22 7.37
C VAL A 206 -5.67 1.72 8.63
N THR A 207 -5.60 3.02 8.89
CA THR A 207 -6.25 3.63 10.05
C THR A 207 -7.77 3.51 9.98
N GLY A 208 -8.39 3.80 8.83
CA GLY A 208 -9.85 3.75 8.67
C GLY A 208 -10.43 2.35 8.87
N VAL A 209 -9.90 1.34 8.16
CA VAL A 209 -10.43 -0.04 8.26
C VAL A 209 -10.06 -0.71 9.58
N ALA A 210 -8.85 -0.48 10.13
CA ALA A 210 -8.45 -1.03 11.41
C ALA A 210 -9.36 -0.53 12.54
N ASN A 211 -9.74 0.74 12.52
CA ASN A 211 -10.67 1.33 13.47
C ASN A 211 -12.14 0.95 13.25
N THR A 212 -12.47 0.30 12.13
CA THR A 212 -13.83 -0.17 11.85
C THR A 212 -14.00 -1.63 12.20
N TRP A 213 -13.10 -2.52 11.77
CA TRP A 213 -13.26 -3.97 11.97
C TRP A 213 -11.98 -4.75 12.32
N GLY A 214 -10.82 -4.11 12.43
CA GLY A 214 -9.64 -4.67 13.09
C GLY A 214 -8.39 -4.86 12.26
N TYR A 215 -8.45 -5.27 11.01
CA TYR A 215 -7.28 -5.41 10.14
C TYR A 215 -7.26 -4.36 9.05
N GLY A 216 -6.14 -3.64 8.92
CA GLY A 216 -5.92 -2.58 7.94
C GLY A 216 -5.56 -3.10 6.55
N ALA A 217 -6.33 -4.03 5.99
CA ALA A 217 -5.99 -4.70 4.74
C ALA A 217 -7.21 -5.06 3.90
N MET A 218 -6.95 -5.42 2.64
CA MET A 218 -7.95 -5.98 1.71
C MET A 218 -8.60 -7.22 2.34
N THR A 219 -9.94 -7.27 2.36
CA THR A 219 -10.66 -8.34 3.05
C THR A 219 -10.66 -9.66 2.28
N ASN A 220 -10.65 -9.62 0.95
CA ASN A 220 -10.74 -10.78 0.07
C ASN A 220 -9.48 -10.90 -0.81
N SER A 221 -9.54 -11.66 -1.88
CA SER A 221 -8.47 -11.79 -2.87
C SER A 221 -8.88 -11.19 -4.21
N TYR A 222 -7.91 -10.94 -5.09
CA TYR A 222 -8.21 -10.56 -6.47
C TYR A 222 -9.09 -11.61 -7.17
N ASN A 223 -8.82 -12.88 -6.92
CA ASN A 223 -9.52 -14.00 -7.52
C ASN A 223 -10.99 -14.07 -7.10
N ASP A 224 -11.30 -13.62 -5.89
CA ASP A 224 -12.65 -13.64 -5.34
C ASP A 224 -13.58 -12.56 -5.95
N ILE A 225 -13.03 -11.48 -6.48
CA ILE A 225 -13.82 -10.40 -7.12
C ILE A 225 -14.75 -10.95 -8.22
N ARG A 226 -14.34 -12.01 -8.92
CA ARG A 226 -15.17 -12.67 -9.94
C ARG A 226 -16.52 -13.20 -9.42
N ASN A 227 -16.63 -13.43 -8.11
CA ASN A 227 -17.85 -13.96 -7.48
C ASN A 227 -18.90 -12.87 -7.21
N ALA A 228 -18.54 -11.60 -7.35
CA ALA A 228 -19.46 -10.48 -7.12
C ALA A 228 -20.59 -10.41 -8.13
N LYS A 229 -21.74 -9.90 -7.70
CA LYS A 229 -22.86 -9.48 -8.55
C LYS A 229 -22.81 -7.98 -8.85
N THR A 230 -22.28 -7.20 -7.90
CA THR A 230 -22.02 -5.77 -8.11
C THR A 230 -20.56 -5.48 -7.77
N ILE A 231 -19.87 -4.80 -8.69
CA ILE A 231 -18.47 -4.37 -8.54
C ILE A 231 -18.45 -2.85 -8.59
N MET A 232 -18.34 -2.21 -7.43
CA MET A 232 -18.19 -0.75 -7.36
C MET A 232 -16.73 -0.38 -7.22
N ILE A 233 -16.26 0.56 -8.04
CA ILE A 233 -14.90 1.09 -8.00
C ILE A 233 -14.97 2.60 -7.75
N MET A 234 -14.45 3.05 -6.61
CA MET A 234 -14.42 4.46 -6.22
C MET A 234 -12.98 4.93 -6.02
N GLY A 235 -12.51 5.86 -6.84
CA GLY A 235 -11.16 6.41 -6.75
C GLY A 235 -10.06 5.41 -7.08
N GLY A 236 -10.35 4.44 -7.95
CA GLY A 236 -9.44 3.42 -8.43
C GLY A 236 -9.44 3.29 -9.95
N ASN A 237 -8.27 3.01 -10.55
CA ASN A 237 -8.14 2.79 -11.99
C ASN A 237 -7.30 1.53 -12.26
N PRO A 238 -7.83 0.32 -11.96
CA PRO A 238 -7.09 -0.93 -12.14
C PRO A 238 -6.61 -1.17 -13.58
N ALA A 239 -7.30 -0.72 -14.60
CA ALA A 239 -6.86 -0.86 -15.99
C ALA A 239 -5.50 -0.19 -16.28
N GLU A 240 -5.12 0.84 -15.53
CA GLU A 240 -3.82 1.52 -15.64
C GLU A 240 -2.89 1.19 -14.46
N ALA A 241 -3.38 1.19 -13.23
CA ALA A 241 -2.57 1.00 -12.04
C ALA A 241 -2.26 -0.48 -11.72
N HIS A 242 -3.21 -1.38 -11.97
CA HIS A 242 -3.15 -2.81 -11.62
C HIS A 242 -3.63 -3.69 -12.79
N PRO A 243 -3.05 -3.58 -13.99
CA PRO A 243 -3.71 -4.07 -15.22
C PRO A 243 -4.05 -5.56 -15.20
N VAL A 244 -3.22 -6.38 -14.55
CA VAL A 244 -3.47 -7.83 -14.49
C VAL A 244 -4.65 -8.18 -13.59
N SER A 245 -4.96 -7.38 -12.56
CA SER A 245 -6.14 -7.60 -11.72
C SER A 245 -7.46 -7.39 -12.48
N LEU A 246 -7.44 -6.64 -13.58
CA LEU A 246 -8.63 -6.38 -14.39
C LEU A 246 -9.21 -7.68 -14.98
N GLN A 247 -8.38 -8.72 -15.21
CA GLN A 247 -8.89 -10.01 -15.66
C GLN A 247 -9.91 -10.62 -14.68
N HIS A 248 -9.67 -10.49 -13.37
CA HIS A 248 -10.57 -11.01 -12.34
C HIS A 248 -11.87 -10.19 -12.24
N ILE A 249 -11.79 -8.87 -12.45
CA ILE A 249 -12.95 -7.97 -12.50
C ILE A 249 -13.82 -8.29 -13.72
N LEU A 250 -13.20 -8.41 -14.89
CA LEU A 250 -13.92 -8.71 -16.14
C LEU A 250 -14.50 -10.14 -16.16
N GLU A 251 -13.86 -11.11 -15.49
CA GLU A 251 -14.46 -12.42 -15.27
C GLU A 251 -15.79 -12.33 -14.49
N GLY A 252 -15.89 -11.45 -13.49
CA GLY A 252 -17.16 -11.20 -12.77
C GLY A 252 -18.24 -10.68 -13.68
N LYS A 253 -17.89 -9.74 -14.58
CA LYS A 253 -18.83 -9.25 -15.60
C LYS A 253 -19.27 -10.32 -16.58
N GLU A 254 -18.33 -11.14 -17.05
CA GLU A 254 -18.62 -12.20 -18.06
C GLU A 254 -19.41 -13.36 -17.46
N LEU A 255 -18.96 -13.90 -16.31
CA LEU A 255 -19.51 -15.12 -15.73
C LEU A 255 -20.78 -14.89 -14.90
N ASN A 256 -20.80 -13.81 -14.13
CA ASN A 256 -21.90 -13.48 -13.22
C ASN A 256 -22.78 -12.35 -13.73
N ARG A 257 -22.43 -11.76 -14.88
CA ARG A 257 -23.09 -10.54 -15.42
C ARG A 257 -23.11 -9.44 -14.36
N ALA A 258 -22.00 -9.30 -13.62
CA ALA A 258 -21.91 -8.35 -12.54
C ALA A 258 -22.07 -6.92 -13.04
N ASN A 259 -22.85 -6.12 -12.32
CA ASN A 259 -22.96 -4.69 -12.56
C ASN A 259 -21.68 -4.00 -12.11
N MET A 260 -20.98 -3.32 -13.02
CA MET A 260 -19.77 -2.58 -12.73
C MET A 260 -20.06 -1.08 -12.67
N ILE A 261 -19.88 -0.49 -11.50
CA ILE A 261 -20.10 0.92 -11.21
C ILE A 261 -18.74 1.58 -10.98
N VAL A 262 -18.45 2.67 -11.70
CA VAL A 262 -17.21 3.44 -11.49
C VAL A 262 -17.53 4.87 -11.10
N ILE A 263 -17.00 5.32 -9.97
CA ILE A 263 -17.17 6.68 -9.45
C ILE A 263 -15.79 7.35 -9.47
N ASP A 264 -15.58 8.27 -10.38
CA ASP A 264 -14.29 8.95 -10.60
C ASP A 264 -14.50 10.32 -11.26
N PRO A 265 -13.74 11.37 -10.97
CA PRO A 265 -13.88 12.66 -11.67
C PRO A 265 -13.45 12.61 -13.14
N ARG A 266 -12.62 11.64 -13.52
CA ARG A 266 -12.09 11.45 -14.87
C ARG A 266 -12.65 10.18 -15.50
N LEU A 267 -13.03 10.21 -16.77
CA LEU A 267 -13.35 8.99 -17.53
C LEU A 267 -12.07 8.19 -17.76
N THR A 268 -11.84 7.21 -16.90
CA THR A 268 -10.64 6.37 -16.91
C THR A 268 -10.76 5.19 -17.85
N ARG A 269 -9.64 4.50 -18.15
CA ARG A 269 -9.69 3.23 -18.90
C ARG A 269 -10.53 2.17 -18.17
N THR A 270 -10.58 2.21 -16.85
CA THR A 270 -11.47 1.34 -16.06
C THR A 270 -12.93 1.72 -16.25
N ALA A 271 -13.25 3.01 -16.26
CA ALA A 271 -14.62 3.50 -16.47
C ALA A 271 -15.17 3.12 -17.84
N ALA A 272 -14.31 2.96 -18.86
CA ALA A 272 -14.72 2.48 -20.18
C ALA A 272 -15.32 1.06 -20.18
N HIS A 273 -15.12 0.28 -19.12
CA HIS A 273 -15.70 -1.05 -18.92
C HIS A 273 -16.93 -1.04 -18.01
N ALA A 274 -17.29 0.10 -17.42
CA ALA A 274 -18.40 0.20 -16.48
C ALA A 274 -19.77 0.09 -17.15
N ASN A 275 -20.75 -0.39 -16.40
CA ASN A 275 -22.17 -0.26 -16.76
C ASN A 275 -22.66 1.14 -16.39
N GLU A 276 -22.19 1.65 -15.23
CA GLU A 276 -22.52 2.96 -14.70
C GLU A 276 -21.27 3.78 -14.41
N PHE A 277 -21.21 5.02 -14.88
CA PHE A 277 -20.14 5.96 -14.59
C PHE A 277 -20.68 7.24 -13.96
N LEU A 278 -20.25 7.51 -12.73
CA LEU A 278 -20.58 8.73 -12.00
C LEU A 278 -19.37 9.67 -11.97
N ARG A 279 -19.52 10.84 -12.59
CA ARG A 279 -18.48 11.89 -12.58
C ARG A 279 -18.65 12.76 -11.35
N VAL A 280 -17.93 12.44 -10.29
CA VAL A 280 -18.02 13.12 -9.00
C VAL A 280 -17.04 14.28 -8.90
N ARG A 281 -17.38 15.31 -8.16
CA ARG A 281 -16.43 16.38 -7.80
C ARG A 281 -15.36 15.81 -6.83
N PRO A 282 -14.06 16.03 -7.08
CA PRO A 282 -13.00 15.62 -6.15
C PRO A 282 -13.25 16.13 -4.71
N GLY A 283 -13.02 15.25 -3.73
CA GLY A 283 -13.20 15.58 -2.31
C GLY A 283 -14.59 15.32 -1.74
N THR A 284 -15.57 14.84 -2.55
CA THR A 284 -16.96 14.64 -2.08
C THR A 284 -17.35 13.18 -1.84
N HIS A 285 -16.37 12.33 -1.48
CA HIS A 285 -16.58 10.90 -1.25
C HIS A 285 -17.61 10.62 -0.16
N ILE A 286 -17.50 11.29 0.99
CA ILE A 286 -18.39 11.10 2.14
C ILE A 286 -19.82 11.51 1.76
N ALA A 287 -19.97 12.67 1.14
CA ALA A 287 -21.28 13.15 0.67
C ALA A 287 -21.95 12.15 -0.28
N THR A 288 -21.19 11.60 -1.23
CA THR A 288 -21.68 10.57 -2.17
C THR A 288 -22.12 9.30 -1.44
N ILE A 289 -21.30 8.80 -0.52
CA ILE A 289 -21.58 7.57 0.24
C ILE A 289 -22.77 7.78 1.18
N TYR A 290 -22.84 8.91 1.86
CA TYR A 290 -23.96 9.21 2.73
C TYR A 290 -25.28 9.43 1.96
N GLY A 291 -25.21 9.99 0.75
CA GLY A 291 -26.36 9.99 -0.14
C GLY A 291 -26.85 8.58 -0.49
N MET A 292 -25.93 7.65 -0.75
CA MET A 292 -26.29 6.24 -0.95
C MET A 292 -26.91 5.64 0.33
N LEU A 293 -26.30 5.86 1.50
CA LEU A 293 -26.81 5.36 2.80
C LEU A 293 -28.18 5.96 3.13
N TRP A 294 -28.41 7.24 2.80
CA TRP A 294 -29.71 7.87 2.95
C TRP A 294 -30.80 7.11 2.17
N HIS A 295 -30.57 6.79 0.91
CA HIS A 295 -31.50 5.99 0.09
C HIS A 295 -31.66 4.57 0.62
N ILE A 296 -30.56 3.91 1.05
CA ILE A 296 -30.57 2.56 1.61
C ILE A 296 -31.47 2.50 2.84
N PHE A 297 -31.29 3.38 3.82
CA PHE A 297 -32.09 3.38 5.03
C PHE A 297 -33.54 3.84 4.81
N LYS A 298 -33.77 4.81 3.91
CA LYS A 298 -35.14 5.27 3.61
C LYS A 298 -35.99 4.22 2.87
N ASN A 299 -35.36 3.36 2.10
CA ASN A 299 -36.06 2.31 1.37
C ASN A 299 -35.97 0.92 2.03
N GLY A 300 -35.28 0.78 3.13
CA GLY A 300 -35.14 -0.49 3.87
C GLY A 300 -34.27 -1.53 3.15
N TRP A 301 -33.26 -1.09 2.38
CA TRP A 301 -32.36 -1.96 1.63
C TRP A 301 -31.16 -2.43 2.46
N GLU A 302 -31.03 -1.99 3.69
CA GLU A 302 -29.97 -2.40 4.62
C GLU A 302 -30.14 -3.86 5.07
N ASP A 303 -29.04 -4.50 5.43
CA ASP A 303 -29.03 -5.83 6.05
C ASP A 303 -29.20 -5.70 7.57
N LYS A 304 -30.46 -5.64 8.01
CA LYS A 304 -30.82 -5.41 9.43
C LYS A 304 -30.28 -6.48 10.36
N GLU A 305 -30.29 -7.74 9.90
CA GLU A 305 -29.84 -8.87 10.74
C GLU A 305 -28.32 -8.88 10.87
N PHE A 306 -27.59 -8.66 9.80
CA PHE A 306 -26.13 -8.52 9.86
C PHE A 306 -25.73 -7.35 10.77
N MET A 307 -26.40 -6.20 10.64
CA MET A 307 -26.13 -5.02 11.46
C MET A 307 -26.39 -5.31 12.94
N ARG A 308 -27.56 -5.91 13.26
CA ARG A 308 -27.92 -6.27 14.63
C ARG A 308 -26.89 -7.20 15.28
N GLN A 309 -26.41 -8.21 14.54
CA GLN A 309 -25.49 -9.20 15.08
C GLN A 309 -24.03 -8.74 15.11
N ARG A 310 -23.58 -7.98 14.11
CA ARG A 310 -22.15 -7.77 13.83
C ARG A 310 -21.69 -6.34 13.92
N VAL A 311 -22.59 -5.36 14.12
CA VAL A 311 -22.23 -3.94 14.01
C VAL A 311 -22.64 -3.19 15.27
N TYR A 312 -21.78 -2.29 15.71
CA TYR A 312 -22.03 -1.37 16.81
C TYR A 312 -22.00 0.08 16.31
N GLY A 313 -22.84 0.97 16.90
CA GLY A 313 -22.81 2.42 16.71
C GLY A 313 -23.60 2.93 15.50
N LEU A 314 -24.62 2.21 15.06
CA LEU A 314 -25.52 2.70 14.00
C LEU A 314 -26.26 3.96 14.44
N GLU A 315 -26.73 4.00 15.69
CA GLU A 315 -27.44 5.13 16.28
C GLU A 315 -26.65 6.43 16.30
N ASP A 316 -25.33 6.34 16.36
CA ASP A 316 -24.45 7.50 16.33
C ASP A 316 -24.26 8.04 14.89
N VAL A 317 -24.43 7.20 13.88
CA VAL A 317 -24.21 7.54 12.46
C VAL A 317 -25.48 8.03 11.78
N LEU A 318 -26.64 7.52 12.14
CA LEU A 318 -27.92 7.89 11.50
C LEU A 318 -28.18 9.40 11.48
N PRO A 319 -27.94 10.17 12.56
CA PRO A 319 -28.14 11.64 12.52
C PRO A 319 -27.26 12.34 11.48
N GLU A 320 -26.08 11.82 11.21
CA GLU A 320 -25.22 12.39 10.16
C GLU A 320 -25.74 12.02 8.78
N VAL A 321 -26.17 10.77 8.56
CA VAL A 321 -26.74 10.31 7.28
C VAL A 321 -27.99 11.11 6.92
N GLU A 322 -28.86 11.41 7.88
CA GLU A 322 -30.11 12.15 7.67
C GLU A 322 -29.93 13.56 7.11
N LYS A 323 -28.79 14.17 7.35
CA LYS A 323 -28.45 15.48 6.75
C LYS A 323 -28.27 15.43 5.24
N TRP A 324 -27.89 14.26 4.71
CA TRP A 324 -27.53 14.08 3.31
C TRP A 324 -28.74 13.72 2.44
N THR A 325 -29.73 14.64 2.46
CA THR A 325 -30.87 14.55 1.56
C THR A 325 -30.43 14.61 0.10
N PRO A 326 -31.23 14.11 -0.87
CA PRO A 326 -30.88 14.17 -2.28
C PRO A 326 -30.46 15.56 -2.78
N ALA A 327 -31.17 16.60 -2.33
CA ALA A 327 -30.86 17.99 -2.68
C ALA A 327 -29.49 18.43 -2.13
N GLU A 328 -29.14 18.02 -0.92
CA GLU A 328 -27.84 18.37 -0.32
C GLU A 328 -26.70 17.60 -1.00
N VAL A 329 -26.92 16.33 -1.33
CA VAL A 329 -25.96 15.53 -2.10
C VAL A 329 -25.68 16.16 -3.46
N GLU A 330 -26.73 16.56 -4.20
CA GLU A 330 -26.57 17.20 -5.50
C GLU A 330 -25.86 18.57 -5.36
N ARG A 331 -26.20 19.37 -4.35
CA ARG A 331 -25.55 20.66 -4.06
C ARG A 331 -24.03 20.53 -3.85
N VAL A 332 -23.62 19.49 -3.13
CA VAL A 332 -22.21 19.30 -2.75
C VAL A 332 -21.43 18.51 -3.82
N THR A 333 -22.01 17.46 -4.38
CA THR A 333 -21.31 16.54 -5.28
C THR A 333 -21.49 16.85 -6.77
N GLY A 334 -22.63 17.48 -7.14
CA GLY A 334 -23.05 17.65 -8.50
C GLY A 334 -23.70 16.40 -9.13
N LEU A 335 -23.95 15.36 -8.33
CA LEU A 335 -24.57 14.11 -8.80
C LEU A 335 -26.10 14.19 -8.70
N PRO A 336 -26.85 13.92 -9.78
CA PRO A 336 -28.32 13.87 -9.72
C PRO A 336 -28.82 12.77 -8.79
N GLU A 337 -29.92 13.04 -8.07
CA GLU A 337 -30.57 12.06 -7.19
C GLU A 337 -30.78 10.71 -7.84
N SER A 338 -31.28 10.69 -9.08
CA SER A 338 -31.59 9.46 -9.81
C SER A 338 -30.37 8.54 -9.97
N GLN A 339 -29.18 9.11 -10.19
CA GLN A 339 -27.95 8.32 -10.30
C GLN A 339 -27.52 7.77 -8.93
N VAL A 340 -27.55 8.59 -7.88
CA VAL A 340 -27.15 8.18 -6.53
C VAL A 340 -28.09 7.10 -6.00
N ARG A 341 -29.39 7.27 -6.19
CA ARG A 341 -30.41 6.30 -5.80
C ARG A 341 -30.23 4.97 -6.54
N HIS A 342 -30.05 5.02 -7.86
CA HIS A 342 -29.87 3.81 -8.67
C HIS A 342 -28.65 2.99 -8.21
N VAL A 343 -27.48 3.61 -8.06
CA VAL A 343 -26.29 2.88 -7.63
C VAL A 343 -26.38 2.40 -6.20
N ALA A 344 -27.09 3.11 -5.32
CA ALA A 344 -27.36 2.67 -3.96
C ALA A 344 -28.25 1.42 -3.94
N GLU A 345 -29.32 1.40 -4.74
CA GLU A 345 -30.22 0.26 -4.90
C GLU A 345 -29.46 -0.97 -5.41
N VAL A 346 -28.75 -0.83 -6.54
CA VAL A 346 -27.98 -1.91 -7.14
C VAL A 346 -26.95 -2.47 -6.15
N PHE A 347 -26.20 -1.59 -5.48
CA PHE A 347 -25.16 -2.03 -4.52
C PHE A 347 -25.75 -2.77 -3.31
N ALA A 348 -26.91 -2.34 -2.82
CA ALA A 348 -27.52 -2.91 -1.63
C ALA A 348 -28.33 -4.18 -1.92
N THR A 349 -28.95 -4.30 -3.11
CA THR A 349 -29.89 -5.38 -3.42
C THR A 349 -29.33 -6.46 -4.33
N GLU A 350 -28.40 -6.15 -5.26
CA GLU A 350 -27.75 -7.11 -6.15
C GLU A 350 -26.46 -7.65 -5.52
N ARG A 351 -26.61 -8.41 -4.45
CA ARG A 351 -25.50 -8.96 -3.65
C ARG A 351 -25.04 -10.34 -4.12
N PRO A 352 -23.77 -10.77 -3.86
CA PRO A 352 -22.75 -10.05 -3.10
C PRO A 352 -22.18 -8.86 -3.87
N SER A 353 -21.93 -7.75 -3.16
CA SER A 353 -21.37 -6.52 -3.72
C SER A 353 -19.98 -6.23 -3.16
N THR A 354 -19.03 -5.96 -4.04
CA THR A 354 -17.66 -5.61 -3.65
C THR A 354 -17.37 -4.13 -3.91
N LEU A 355 -16.63 -3.52 -2.99
CA LEU A 355 -16.14 -2.15 -3.12
C LEU A 355 -14.62 -2.15 -3.30
N ILE A 356 -14.16 -1.64 -4.43
CA ILE A 356 -12.74 -1.48 -4.77
C ILE A 356 -12.37 -0.01 -4.64
N TRP A 357 -11.29 0.29 -3.93
CA TRP A 357 -10.72 1.64 -3.91
C TRP A 357 -9.21 1.66 -3.97
N ALA A 358 -8.67 2.81 -4.32
CA ALA A 358 -7.26 3.11 -4.34
C ALA A 358 -6.99 4.55 -3.88
N MET A 359 -5.93 5.17 -4.37
CA MET A 359 -5.46 6.48 -3.91
C MET A 359 -6.41 7.65 -4.22
N GLY A 360 -7.32 7.51 -5.20
CA GLY A 360 -8.34 8.52 -5.47
C GLY A 360 -9.32 8.76 -4.30
N GLN A 361 -9.40 7.80 -3.37
CA GLN A 361 -10.18 7.93 -2.14
C GLN A 361 -9.30 8.30 -0.93
N THR A 362 -8.07 7.82 -0.88
CA THR A 362 -7.22 7.90 0.31
C THR A 362 -6.40 9.18 0.40
N GLN A 363 -6.01 9.78 -0.73
CA GLN A 363 -5.10 10.92 -0.79
C GLN A 363 -5.82 12.26 -0.63
N PHE A 364 -6.48 12.45 0.51
CA PHE A 364 -7.18 13.65 0.93
C PHE A 364 -6.89 13.98 2.39
N ALA A 365 -7.06 15.24 2.77
CA ALA A 365 -7.04 15.66 4.17
C ALA A 365 -8.15 14.98 4.99
N THR A 366 -9.19 14.48 4.33
CA THR A 366 -10.28 13.67 4.90
C THR A 366 -10.13 12.17 4.61
N GLY A 367 -8.96 11.70 4.21
CA GLY A 367 -8.75 10.35 3.69
C GLY A 367 -9.19 9.25 4.65
N THR A 368 -8.91 9.40 5.95
CA THR A 368 -9.34 8.43 6.98
C THR A 368 -10.87 8.39 7.10
N ALA A 369 -11.54 9.53 7.07
CA ALA A 369 -13.00 9.63 7.11
C ALA A 369 -13.63 9.07 5.82
N ASN A 370 -13.06 9.34 4.63
CA ASN A 370 -13.51 8.77 3.35
C ASN A 370 -13.53 7.23 3.39
N VAL A 371 -12.44 6.63 3.88
CA VAL A 371 -12.32 5.17 4.00
C VAL A 371 -13.35 4.61 4.97
N ARG A 372 -13.51 5.25 6.12
CA ARG A 372 -14.52 4.82 7.10
C ARG A 372 -15.93 4.91 6.55
N ALA A 373 -16.29 5.97 5.84
CA ALA A 373 -17.59 6.07 5.19
C ALA A 373 -17.85 4.89 4.22
N SER A 374 -16.82 4.49 3.43
CA SER A 374 -16.90 3.30 2.57
C SER A 374 -17.11 2.01 3.36
N CYS A 375 -16.48 1.89 4.52
CA CYS A 375 -16.71 0.75 5.41
C CYS A 375 -18.14 0.76 5.97
N LEU A 376 -18.71 1.93 6.29
CA LEU A 376 -20.11 2.04 6.75
C LEU A 376 -21.08 1.53 5.68
N LEU A 377 -20.84 1.85 4.40
CA LEU A 377 -21.65 1.33 3.29
C LEU A 377 -21.63 -0.21 3.23
N LEU A 378 -20.44 -0.81 3.36
CA LEU A 378 -20.28 -2.27 3.39
C LEU A 378 -20.97 -2.90 4.61
N LEU A 379 -20.86 -2.27 5.79
CA LEU A 379 -21.51 -2.75 7.00
C LEU A 379 -23.04 -2.65 6.93
N ALA A 380 -23.57 -1.53 6.44
CA ALA A 380 -25.00 -1.32 6.31
C ALA A 380 -25.64 -2.36 5.37
N THR A 381 -24.94 -2.80 4.35
CA THR A 381 -25.45 -3.74 3.36
C THR A 381 -25.02 -5.19 3.57
N GLY A 382 -24.29 -5.50 4.66
CA GLY A 382 -23.79 -6.84 4.94
C GLY A 382 -22.76 -7.38 3.91
N ASN A 383 -22.12 -6.48 3.16
CA ASN A 383 -21.19 -6.83 2.09
C ASN A 383 -19.73 -6.95 2.59
N VAL A 384 -19.51 -7.67 3.68
CA VAL A 384 -18.17 -7.96 4.24
C VAL A 384 -18.20 -9.29 4.99
N GLY A 385 -17.11 -10.05 4.93
CA GLY A 385 -16.97 -11.34 5.60
C GLY A 385 -17.49 -12.55 4.78
N GLY A 386 -17.80 -12.36 3.51
CA GLY A 386 -18.23 -13.40 2.58
C GLY A 386 -17.44 -13.41 1.28
N TYR A 387 -17.69 -14.39 0.44
CA TYR A 387 -17.14 -14.45 -0.93
C TYR A 387 -17.88 -13.48 -1.86
N GLY A 388 -17.15 -12.88 -2.81
CA GLY A 388 -17.69 -11.95 -3.80
C GLY A 388 -18.06 -10.57 -3.25
N CYS A 389 -17.85 -10.32 -1.97
CA CYS A 389 -18.08 -9.02 -1.35
C CYS A 389 -16.77 -8.42 -0.80
N GLY A 390 -16.85 -7.44 0.07
CA GLY A 390 -15.76 -6.90 0.87
C GLY A 390 -15.13 -5.63 0.39
N ALA A 391 -14.14 -5.21 1.17
CA ALA A 391 -13.29 -4.06 0.93
C ALA A 391 -12.05 -4.52 0.14
N ASN A 392 -12.07 -4.36 -1.17
CA ASN A 392 -10.98 -4.77 -2.04
C ASN A 392 -10.05 -3.57 -2.30
N ILE A 393 -8.99 -3.49 -1.48
CA ILE A 393 -8.07 -2.35 -1.42
C ILE A 393 -6.91 -2.59 -2.39
N PHE A 394 -6.84 -1.80 -3.46
CA PHE A 394 -5.79 -1.91 -4.46
C PHE A 394 -4.63 -0.98 -4.11
N ARG A 395 -3.65 -1.50 -3.37
CA ARG A 395 -2.45 -0.75 -2.99
C ARG A 395 -1.53 -0.51 -4.19
N GLY A 396 -0.65 0.48 -4.13
CA GLY A 396 0.17 0.87 -5.27
C GLY A 396 1.31 -0.09 -5.57
N HIS A 397 2.37 -0.04 -4.77
CA HIS A 397 3.64 -0.76 -4.99
C HIS A 397 3.56 -2.24 -4.63
N THR A 398 4.52 -3.00 -5.16
CA THR A 398 4.57 -4.47 -5.05
C THR A 398 4.51 -4.99 -3.63
N ASN A 399 5.16 -4.35 -2.66
CA ASN A 399 5.22 -4.77 -1.26
C ASN A 399 4.79 -3.67 -0.28
N VAL A 400 3.96 -2.72 -0.70
CA VAL A 400 3.49 -1.68 0.22
C VAL A 400 2.66 -2.25 1.37
N GLN A 401 1.97 -3.38 1.16
CA GLN A 401 1.28 -4.11 2.24
C GLN A 401 2.31 -4.62 3.25
N GLY A 402 3.29 -5.41 2.80
CA GLY A 402 4.27 -6.03 3.68
C GLY A 402 5.18 -5.01 4.39
N ALA A 403 5.67 -4.00 3.70
CA ALA A 403 6.49 -2.97 4.33
C ALA A 403 5.74 -2.22 5.45
N THR A 404 4.42 -2.00 5.27
CA THR A 404 3.55 -1.45 6.34
C THR A 404 3.37 -2.45 7.48
N ASP A 405 3.08 -3.72 7.15
CA ASP A 405 2.90 -4.79 8.14
C ASP A 405 4.15 -4.94 9.01
N LEU A 406 5.34 -4.78 8.43
CA LEU A 406 6.62 -4.95 9.13
C LEU A 406 7.07 -3.69 9.89
N GLY A 407 6.16 -2.71 10.05
CA GLY A 407 6.36 -1.58 10.93
C GLY A 407 7.28 -0.49 10.37
N LEU A 408 7.52 -0.46 9.06
CA LEU A 408 8.23 0.65 8.42
C LEU A 408 7.31 1.89 8.40
N ASP A 409 7.05 2.41 9.59
CA ASP A 409 6.06 3.43 9.89
C ASP A 409 6.46 4.19 11.16
N VAL A 410 6.18 5.47 11.22
CA VAL A 410 6.52 6.34 12.36
C VAL A 410 5.71 6.04 13.63
N THR A 411 4.63 5.25 13.54
CA THR A 411 3.66 5.06 14.62
C THR A 411 3.68 3.66 15.24
N SER A 412 4.44 2.71 14.67
CA SER A 412 4.38 1.32 15.13
C SER A 412 5.72 0.60 15.08
N LEU A 413 5.81 -0.46 15.86
CA LEU A 413 6.78 -1.54 15.73
C LEU A 413 6.27 -2.57 14.71
N PRO A 414 7.09 -3.54 14.28
CA PRO A 414 6.66 -4.55 13.32
C PRO A 414 5.31 -5.16 13.69
N LEU A 415 4.50 -5.46 12.67
CA LEU A 415 3.21 -6.15 12.78
C LEU A 415 2.16 -5.39 13.61
N TYR A 416 2.18 -4.05 13.51
CA TYR A 416 1.22 -3.15 14.18
C TYR A 416 1.22 -3.24 15.71
N TYR A 417 2.30 -3.71 16.30
CA TYR A 417 2.57 -3.47 17.72
C TYR A 417 2.82 -1.98 17.89
N GLY A 418 2.08 -1.29 18.74
CA GLY A 418 2.24 0.16 18.94
C GLY A 418 3.64 0.53 19.48
N LEU A 419 3.76 1.72 20.05
CA LEU A 419 5.00 2.22 20.62
C LEU A 419 5.00 2.22 22.16
N ALA A 420 3.99 1.63 22.81
CA ALA A 420 3.95 1.47 24.26
C ALA A 420 5.07 0.54 24.74
N GLU A 421 5.45 0.70 26.00
CA GLU A 421 6.56 -0.05 26.62
C GLU A 421 6.45 -1.55 26.44
N GLU A 422 5.24 -2.12 26.59
CA GLU A 422 5.01 -3.56 26.47
C GLU A 422 5.30 -4.07 25.06
N ALA A 423 5.01 -3.26 24.03
CA ALA A 423 5.31 -3.58 22.65
C ALA A 423 6.84 -3.58 22.40
N TRP A 424 7.56 -2.61 22.95
CA TRP A 424 9.01 -2.58 22.91
C TRP A 424 9.63 -3.76 23.66
N GLN A 425 9.13 -4.07 24.85
CA GLN A 425 9.59 -5.24 25.62
C GLN A 425 9.35 -6.54 24.88
N HIS A 426 8.20 -6.67 24.17
CA HIS A 426 7.93 -7.83 23.32
C HIS A 426 9.00 -7.97 22.23
N TRP A 427 9.24 -6.93 21.45
CA TRP A 427 10.22 -6.99 20.36
C TRP A 427 11.65 -7.13 20.87
N CYS A 428 12.02 -6.52 21.99
CA CYS A 428 13.31 -6.78 22.63
C CYS A 428 13.52 -8.26 22.98
N ARG A 429 12.47 -8.94 23.47
CA ARG A 429 12.51 -10.40 23.69
C ARG A 429 12.67 -11.19 22.38
N VAL A 430 11.98 -10.79 21.31
CA VAL A 430 12.14 -11.40 19.99
C VAL A 430 13.55 -11.21 19.43
N TRP A 431 14.10 -10.02 19.55
CA TRP A 431 15.46 -9.66 19.12
C TRP A 431 16.56 -10.20 20.04
N GLU A 432 16.19 -10.69 21.23
CA GLU A 432 17.12 -11.12 22.28
C GLU A 432 18.09 -10.02 22.70
N VAL A 433 17.63 -8.80 22.79
CA VAL A 433 18.39 -7.64 23.25
C VAL A 433 17.79 -7.07 24.52
N ASP A 434 18.63 -6.41 25.33
CA ASP A 434 18.19 -5.76 26.58
C ASP A 434 17.33 -4.52 26.26
N TYR A 435 16.18 -4.39 26.92
CA TYR A 435 15.27 -3.26 26.75
C TYR A 435 15.93 -1.93 27.11
N ASN A 436 16.71 -1.90 28.19
CA ASN A 436 17.38 -0.68 28.65
C ASN A 436 18.47 -0.27 27.66
N TRP A 437 19.13 -1.23 27.01
CA TRP A 437 20.07 -0.92 25.93
C TRP A 437 19.36 -0.25 24.76
N VAL A 438 18.20 -0.74 24.32
CA VAL A 438 17.39 -0.08 23.25
C VAL A 438 16.94 1.30 23.71
N LEU A 439 16.44 1.43 24.95
CA LEU A 439 16.02 2.72 25.51
C LEU A 439 17.18 3.73 25.53
N SER A 440 18.39 3.29 25.85
CA SER A 440 19.58 4.16 25.87
C SER A 440 19.97 4.70 24.48
N ARG A 441 19.42 4.14 23.41
CA ARG A 441 19.66 4.62 22.03
C ARG A 441 18.83 5.87 21.72
N PHE A 442 17.68 6.03 22.35
CA PHE A 442 16.79 7.19 22.23
C PHE A 442 17.26 8.34 23.14
N VAL A 443 16.77 9.54 22.87
CA VAL A 443 17.01 10.70 23.75
C VAL A 443 16.44 10.43 25.15
N ASP A 444 15.21 9.92 25.18
CA ASP A 444 14.53 9.50 26.40
C ASP A 444 13.36 8.55 26.05
N LYS A 445 12.67 8.05 27.09
CA LYS A 445 11.52 7.15 26.97
C LYS A 445 10.37 7.78 26.17
N LYS A 446 10.13 9.09 26.30
CA LYS A 446 9.05 9.78 25.58
C LYS A 446 9.25 9.68 24.06
N PHE A 447 10.48 9.88 23.56
CA PHE A 447 10.75 9.77 22.13
C PHE A 447 10.69 8.31 21.64
N MET A 448 10.99 7.34 22.50
CA MET A 448 10.80 5.92 22.21
C MET A 448 9.32 5.55 22.07
N GLU A 449 8.44 6.10 22.90
CA GLU A 449 7.02 5.75 22.99
C GLU A 449 6.10 6.67 22.16
N THR A 450 6.63 7.69 21.50
CA THR A 450 5.82 8.61 20.67
C THR A 450 6.16 8.51 19.19
N PRO A 451 5.16 8.76 18.31
CA PRO A 451 5.37 8.76 16.88
C PRO A 451 6.47 9.70 16.40
N GLY A 452 7.16 9.30 15.34
CA GLY A 452 8.08 10.14 14.60
C GLY A 452 7.37 11.16 13.68
N ILE A 453 8.13 11.72 12.74
CA ILE A 453 7.64 12.67 11.73
C ILE A 453 7.22 11.88 10.50
N PRO A 454 5.98 12.04 9.98
CA PRO A 454 5.57 11.39 8.73
C PRO A 454 6.43 11.84 7.54
N SER A 455 6.67 10.95 6.60
CA SER A 455 7.46 11.26 5.40
C SER A 455 6.91 12.41 4.57
N THR A 456 5.62 12.68 4.66
CA THR A 456 4.98 13.83 4.02
C THR A 456 5.32 15.17 4.66
N ARG A 457 5.91 15.17 5.84
CA ARG A 457 6.20 16.35 6.66
C ARG A 457 7.67 16.50 7.03
N TRP A 458 8.57 15.68 6.46
CA TRP A 458 10.00 15.72 6.78
C TRP A 458 10.61 17.10 6.52
N PHE A 459 10.23 17.76 5.41
CA PHE A 459 10.74 19.09 5.05
C PHE A 459 10.24 20.17 6.03
N ASP A 460 9.04 20.06 6.58
CA ASP A 460 8.58 20.97 7.65
C ASP A 460 9.48 20.85 8.87
N ALA A 461 9.87 19.63 9.27
CA ALA A 461 10.80 19.42 10.37
C ALA A 461 12.23 19.90 10.08
N THR A 462 12.56 20.20 8.83
CA THR A 462 13.84 20.79 8.42
C THR A 462 13.77 22.31 8.34
N LEU A 463 12.62 22.84 7.90
CA LEU A 463 12.45 24.26 7.55
C LEU A 463 11.88 25.11 8.67
N LEU A 464 11.03 24.51 9.53
CA LEU A 464 10.42 25.21 10.67
C LEU A 464 11.47 25.60 11.72
N PRO A 465 11.22 26.69 12.47
CA PRO A 465 12.00 27.02 13.65
C PRO A 465 12.04 25.85 14.63
N LYS A 466 13.16 25.68 15.32
CA LYS A 466 13.40 24.56 16.25
C LYS A 466 12.30 24.41 17.32
N ASP A 467 11.81 25.53 17.84
CA ASP A 467 10.75 25.58 18.87
C ASP A 467 9.37 25.12 18.34
N GLN A 468 9.18 25.08 17.05
CA GLN A 468 7.97 24.56 16.40
C GLN A 468 8.03 23.05 16.08
N VAL A 469 9.20 22.43 16.20
CA VAL A 469 9.38 20.99 15.98
C VAL A 469 9.54 20.29 17.33
N SER A 470 8.63 19.38 17.68
CA SER A 470 8.65 18.72 18.99
C SER A 470 9.69 17.59 19.06
N GLN A 471 10.95 17.95 18.84
CA GLN A 471 12.13 17.09 19.03
C GLN A 471 13.37 17.95 19.35
N PRO A 472 14.49 17.34 19.79
CA PRO A 472 15.66 18.08 20.29
C PRO A 472 16.28 19.06 19.30
N ASP A 473 16.25 18.75 18.00
CA ASP A 473 16.71 19.63 16.93
C ASP A 473 15.90 19.37 15.65
N THR A 474 16.00 20.25 14.63
CA THR A 474 15.46 20.02 13.29
C THR A 474 16.19 18.85 12.59
N LEU A 475 15.62 18.32 11.52
CA LEU A 475 16.30 17.30 10.73
C LEU A 475 17.57 17.85 10.08
N LYS A 476 18.65 17.09 10.17
CA LYS A 476 19.99 17.42 9.66
C LYS A 476 20.48 16.43 8.62
N ALA A 477 20.05 15.17 8.71
CA ALA A 477 20.47 14.13 7.78
C ALA A 477 19.29 13.27 7.35
N MET A 478 19.37 12.77 6.12
CA MET A 478 18.39 11.84 5.56
C MET A 478 19.11 10.70 4.84
N PHE A 479 18.68 9.48 5.16
CA PHE A 479 19.09 8.26 4.46
C PHE A 479 17.85 7.71 3.71
N VAL A 480 17.89 7.78 2.39
CA VAL A 480 16.78 7.39 1.50
C VAL A 480 17.12 6.05 0.84
N MET A 481 16.23 5.08 0.95
CA MET A 481 16.35 3.79 0.29
C MET A 481 15.11 3.53 -0.56
N GLY A 482 15.24 3.61 -1.88
CA GLY A 482 14.17 3.25 -2.82
C GLY A 482 12.93 4.14 -2.77
N HIS A 483 13.10 5.47 -2.66
CA HIS A 483 12.00 6.44 -2.61
C HIS A 483 12.30 7.65 -3.50
N GLY A 484 11.41 8.01 -4.43
CA GLY A 484 11.57 9.18 -5.29
C GLY A 484 11.14 10.48 -4.61
N ALA A 485 11.93 11.55 -4.75
CA ALA A 485 11.64 12.87 -4.18
C ALA A 485 10.34 13.49 -4.76
N ASN A 486 10.00 13.16 -5.99
CA ASN A 486 8.84 13.66 -6.71
C ASN A 486 7.49 13.10 -6.23
N THR A 487 7.48 12.21 -5.24
CA THR A 487 6.25 11.56 -4.76
C THR A 487 5.56 12.28 -3.61
N ILE A 488 6.25 13.25 -3.00
CA ILE A 488 5.76 14.03 -1.86
C ILE A 488 5.23 15.37 -2.37
N THR A 489 4.06 15.79 -1.85
CA THR A 489 3.44 17.08 -2.20
C THR A 489 4.29 18.27 -1.75
N ARG A 490 3.97 19.46 -2.28
CA ARG A 490 4.69 20.71 -1.96
C ARG A 490 6.19 20.59 -2.24
N MET A 491 6.50 20.13 -3.45
CA MET A 491 7.88 19.89 -3.88
C MET A 491 8.80 21.12 -3.76
N PRO A 492 8.33 22.39 -3.94
CA PRO A 492 9.16 23.57 -3.65
C PRO A 492 9.71 23.60 -2.22
N GLU A 493 8.92 23.22 -1.23
CA GLU A 493 9.36 23.10 0.17
C GLU A 493 10.31 21.93 0.37
N SER A 494 10.03 20.81 -0.31
CA SER A 494 10.94 19.64 -0.27
C SER A 494 12.33 20.00 -0.83
N VAL A 495 12.40 20.73 -1.94
CA VAL A 495 13.68 21.22 -2.50
C VAL A 495 14.44 22.10 -1.51
N ARG A 496 13.78 23.07 -0.88
CA ARG A 496 14.39 23.91 0.17
C ARG A 496 14.84 23.09 1.37
N GLY A 497 14.04 22.07 1.74
CA GLY A 497 14.39 21.11 2.80
C GLY A 497 15.67 20.33 2.48
N ILE A 498 15.79 19.81 1.25
CA ILE A 498 16.99 19.09 0.78
C ILE A 498 18.23 19.99 0.92
N GLU A 499 18.15 21.26 0.56
CA GLU A 499 19.25 22.22 0.63
C GLU A 499 19.74 22.49 2.07
N LYS A 500 18.86 22.29 3.06
CA LYS A 500 19.17 22.52 4.48
C LYS A 500 19.80 21.31 5.18
N LEU A 501 19.77 20.11 4.56
CA LEU A 501 20.36 18.92 5.14
C LEU A 501 21.90 19.00 5.10
N ASP A 502 22.55 18.61 6.20
CA ASP A 502 24.01 18.42 6.25
C ASP A 502 24.45 17.20 5.44
N LEU A 503 23.63 16.13 5.46
CA LEU A 503 23.89 14.87 4.78
C LEU A 503 22.62 14.36 4.07
N LEU A 504 22.77 14.00 2.78
CA LEU A 504 21.76 13.26 2.02
C LEU A 504 22.40 12.01 1.42
N VAL A 505 21.90 10.84 1.79
CA VAL A 505 22.30 9.56 1.20
C VAL A 505 21.11 8.97 0.44
N VAL A 506 21.31 8.63 -0.82
CA VAL A 506 20.30 7.99 -1.67
C VAL A 506 20.81 6.62 -2.11
N CYS A 507 20.14 5.58 -1.66
CA CYS A 507 20.43 4.20 -1.99
C CYS A 507 19.33 3.67 -2.90
N ASP A 508 19.65 3.48 -4.18
CA ASP A 508 18.66 3.10 -5.21
C ASP A 508 19.38 2.45 -6.40
N PRO A 509 18.73 1.57 -7.18
CA PRO A 509 19.30 1.08 -8.44
C PRO A 509 19.58 2.17 -9.47
N TYR A 510 18.89 3.30 -9.38
CA TYR A 510 18.98 4.43 -10.29
C TYR A 510 19.24 5.73 -9.52
N PRO A 511 19.91 6.74 -10.11
CA PRO A 511 19.91 8.06 -9.51
C PRO A 511 18.51 8.64 -9.63
N THR A 512 17.86 8.85 -8.52
CA THR A 512 16.51 9.38 -8.47
C THR A 512 16.50 10.91 -8.54
N SER A 513 15.30 11.50 -8.57
CA SER A 513 15.13 12.95 -8.55
C SER A 513 15.76 13.65 -7.33
N TRP A 514 16.06 12.94 -6.23
CA TRP A 514 16.86 13.48 -5.12
C TRP A 514 18.23 14.02 -5.55
N ALA A 515 18.82 13.41 -6.59
CA ALA A 515 20.15 13.79 -7.08
C ALA A 515 20.18 15.15 -7.77
N VAL A 516 19.05 15.66 -8.28
CA VAL A 516 19.04 16.78 -9.25
C VAL A 516 18.13 17.95 -8.89
N LEU A 517 17.19 17.77 -7.95
CA LEU A 517 16.18 18.78 -7.66
C LEU A 517 16.69 20.02 -6.89
N SER A 518 17.81 19.90 -6.19
CA SER A 518 18.38 21.00 -5.41
C SER A 518 19.70 21.51 -6.00
N GLU A 519 20.15 22.67 -5.52
CA GLU A 519 21.44 23.28 -5.88
C GLU A 519 22.57 22.87 -4.92
N ARG A 520 22.44 21.68 -4.28
CA ARG A 520 23.52 21.15 -3.44
C ARG A 520 24.80 20.95 -4.23
N LYS A 521 25.92 21.24 -3.60
CA LYS A 521 27.25 21.04 -4.17
C LYS A 521 28.07 19.96 -3.47
N ASN A 522 27.73 19.67 -2.20
CA ASN A 522 28.46 18.74 -1.34
C ASN A 522 27.50 17.99 -0.40
N GLY A 523 27.99 16.95 0.25
CA GLY A 523 27.25 16.22 1.29
C GLY A 523 26.12 15.34 0.75
N THR A 524 26.19 14.92 -0.52
CA THR A 524 25.24 13.98 -1.13
C THR A 524 25.99 12.76 -1.65
N TYR A 525 25.44 11.57 -1.35
CA TYR A 525 25.97 10.27 -1.78
C TYR A 525 24.86 9.50 -2.52
N LEU A 526 25.20 8.88 -3.64
CA LEU A 526 24.36 7.92 -4.35
C LEU A 526 25.01 6.54 -4.26
N LEU A 527 24.28 5.57 -3.71
CA LEU A 527 24.78 4.20 -3.48
C LEU A 527 23.98 3.23 -4.37
N PRO A 528 24.63 2.40 -5.20
CA PRO A 528 23.95 1.48 -6.09
C PRO A 528 23.36 0.31 -5.32
N ALA A 529 22.02 0.26 -5.22
CA ALA A 529 21.30 -0.88 -4.67
C ALA A 529 20.99 -1.93 -5.73
N CYS A 530 20.79 -3.17 -5.30
CA CYS A 530 20.22 -4.23 -6.10
C CYS A 530 18.76 -3.96 -6.44
N THR A 531 18.32 -4.47 -7.58
CA THR A 531 16.89 -4.62 -7.84
C THR A 531 16.36 -5.86 -7.12
N SER A 532 15.03 -5.99 -7.07
CA SER A 532 14.37 -7.15 -6.47
C SER A 532 14.73 -8.50 -7.10
N PHE A 533 15.31 -8.51 -8.29
CA PHE A 533 15.69 -9.73 -9.01
C PHE A 533 17.14 -10.15 -8.77
N GLU A 534 17.90 -9.29 -8.12
CA GLU A 534 19.30 -9.53 -7.74
C GLU A 534 19.44 -10.00 -6.28
N MET A 535 18.31 -10.20 -5.60
CA MET A 535 18.23 -10.66 -4.21
C MET A 535 17.03 -11.61 -4.03
N GLU A 536 17.01 -12.36 -2.96
CA GLU A 536 15.86 -13.16 -2.56
C GLU A 536 15.09 -12.51 -1.41
N GLY A 537 13.86 -12.96 -1.18
CA GLY A 537 13.02 -12.54 -0.07
C GLY A 537 11.53 -12.58 -0.40
N SER A 538 10.71 -12.39 0.62
CA SER A 538 9.25 -12.45 0.49
C SER A 538 8.62 -11.07 0.21
N ARG A 539 7.44 -11.09 -0.41
CA ARG A 539 6.61 -9.89 -0.67
C ARG A 539 5.15 -10.18 -0.42
N THR A 540 4.47 -9.25 0.18
CA THR A 540 3.04 -9.34 0.48
C THR A 540 2.24 -8.56 -0.53
N ALA A 541 1.47 -9.24 -1.37
CA ALA A 541 0.52 -8.61 -2.30
C ALA A 541 -0.64 -7.94 -1.54
N SER A 542 -1.44 -7.09 -2.21
CA SER A 542 -2.58 -6.42 -1.57
C SER A 542 -3.58 -7.38 -0.93
N ASN A 543 -3.76 -8.56 -1.49
CA ASN A 543 -4.64 -9.60 -0.97
C ASN A 543 -4.06 -10.38 0.23
N ARG A 544 -3.02 -9.88 0.86
CA ARG A 544 -2.37 -10.45 2.05
C ARG A 544 -1.61 -11.76 1.83
N SER A 545 -1.49 -12.22 0.57
CA SER A 545 -0.69 -13.40 0.24
C SER A 545 0.79 -13.04 0.17
N LEU A 546 1.63 -13.83 0.83
CA LEU A 546 3.08 -13.72 0.74
C LEU A 546 3.62 -14.65 -0.35
N GLN A 547 4.59 -14.16 -1.09
CA GLN A 547 5.25 -14.90 -2.16
C GLN A 547 6.76 -14.76 -2.02
N TRP A 548 7.50 -15.86 -2.14
CA TRP A 548 8.95 -15.85 -2.10
C TRP A 548 9.53 -15.60 -3.50
N GLY A 549 10.37 -14.57 -3.64
CA GLY A 549 11.14 -14.33 -4.86
C GLY A 549 12.53 -14.91 -4.76
N GLU A 550 12.91 -15.74 -5.74
CA GLU A 550 14.27 -16.27 -5.86
C GLU A 550 15.22 -15.19 -6.41
N GLN A 551 16.48 -15.21 -6.04
CA GLN A 551 17.51 -14.42 -6.72
C GLN A 551 17.65 -14.91 -8.18
N ILE A 552 17.37 -14.05 -9.14
CA ILE A 552 17.43 -14.38 -10.58
C ILE A 552 18.87 -14.32 -11.09
N VAL A 553 19.57 -13.24 -10.82
CA VAL A 553 20.97 -13.03 -11.17
C VAL A 553 21.74 -12.50 -9.96
N LYS A 554 23.04 -12.65 -9.97
CA LYS A 554 23.91 -12.00 -8.98
C LYS A 554 23.83 -10.48 -9.12
N PRO A 555 24.17 -9.73 -8.04
CA PRO A 555 24.26 -8.29 -8.12
C PRO A 555 25.08 -7.83 -9.31
N VAL A 556 24.52 -6.92 -10.14
CA VAL A 556 25.21 -6.38 -11.30
C VAL A 556 26.04 -5.18 -10.91
N PHE A 557 27.16 -4.97 -11.59
CA PHE A 557 28.12 -3.89 -11.28
C PHE A 557 28.63 -3.98 -9.83
N GLU A 558 28.69 -2.85 -9.12
CA GLU A 558 29.05 -2.80 -7.70
C GLU A 558 27.82 -2.71 -6.79
N SER A 559 26.61 -3.03 -7.30
CA SER A 559 25.40 -2.95 -6.48
C SER A 559 25.43 -3.95 -5.32
N LYS A 560 24.79 -3.57 -4.21
CA LYS A 560 24.62 -4.41 -3.03
C LYS A 560 23.14 -4.49 -2.67
N ASN A 561 22.73 -5.63 -2.08
CA ASN A 561 21.39 -5.75 -1.58
C ASN A 561 21.16 -4.93 -0.31
N ASP A 562 19.91 -4.64 -0.01
CA ASP A 562 19.52 -3.78 1.10
C ASP A 562 20.00 -4.32 2.46
N TYR A 563 20.03 -5.65 2.63
CA TYR A 563 20.47 -6.28 3.88
C TYR A 563 21.95 -6.06 4.14
N ASP A 564 22.78 -6.25 3.10
CA ASP A 564 24.23 -6.11 3.19
C ASP A 564 24.63 -4.65 3.41
N ILE A 565 23.92 -3.69 2.77
CA ILE A 565 24.15 -2.25 3.00
C ILE A 565 23.84 -1.91 4.46
N MET A 566 22.72 -2.39 5.01
CA MET A 566 22.38 -2.17 6.41
C MET A 566 23.37 -2.84 7.36
N HIS A 567 23.90 -4.01 7.00
CA HIS A 567 24.95 -4.67 7.79
C HIS A 567 26.26 -3.86 7.80
N MET A 568 26.72 -3.39 6.64
CA MET A 568 27.94 -2.56 6.55
C MET A 568 27.80 -1.29 7.40
N LEU A 569 26.65 -0.61 7.28
CA LEU A 569 26.38 0.61 8.03
C LEU A 569 26.25 0.33 9.54
N ALA A 570 25.55 -0.74 9.95
CA ALA A 570 25.43 -1.13 11.35
C ALA A 570 26.79 -1.44 12.00
N ARG A 571 27.71 -2.06 11.26
CA ARG A 571 29.10 -2.28 11.71
C ARG A 571 29.82 -0.96 11.99
N LYS A 572 29.73 -0.01 11.05
CA LYS A 572 30.35 1.32 11.22
C LYS A 572 29.73 2.09 12.40
N LEU A 573 28.43 1.95 12.63
CA LEU A 573 27.69 2.62 13.70
C LEU A 573 27.74 1.88 15.05
N GLY A 574 28.37 0.70 15.12
CA GLY A 574 28.70 -0.02 16.36
C GLY A 574 27.54 -0.82 16.97
N PHE A 575 26.53 -1.25 16.21
CA PHE A 575 25.44 -2.08 16.72
C PHE A 575 25.09 -3.31 15.85
N ALA A 576 26.01 -3.72 14.97
CA ALA A 576 25.78 -4.86 14.10
C ALA A 576 25.54 -6.18 14.85
N GLU A 577 26.26 -6.42 15.94
CA GLU A 577 26.10 -7.63 16.76
C GLU A 577 24.68 -7.77 17.32
N GLN A 578 24.11 -6.67 17.81
CA GLN A 578 22.74 -6.66 18.33
C GLN A 578 21.71 -6.77 17.20
N LEU A 579 21.93 -6.07 16.08
CA LEU A 579 21.00 -6.05 14.95
C LEU A 579 20.86 -7.43 14.30
N PHE A 580 21.96 -8.17 14.15
CA PHE A 580 22.02 -9.47 13.47
C PHE A 580 22.17 -10.67 14.43
N LYS A 581 21.83 -10.51 15.72
CA LYS A 581 22.03 -11.54 16.74
C LYS A 581 21.39 -12.89 16.39
N ASN A 582 20.20 -12.86 15.77
CA ASN A 582 19.46 -14.07 15.36
C ASN A 582 19.51 -14.31 13.84
N ILE A 583 20.31 -13.54 13.11
CA ILE A 583 20.36 -13.52 11.67
C ILE A 583 21.78 -13.87 11.24
N LYS A 584 21.91 -14.94 10.48
CA LYS A 584 23.19 -15.40 9.98
C LYS A 584 23.78 -14.42 8.97
N VAL A 585 25.06 -14.10 9.14
CA VAL A 585 25.85 -13.30 8.20
C VAL A 585 27.09 -14.10 7.82
N GLU A 586 27.21 -14.52 6.55
CA GLU A 586 28.34 -15.27 6.04
C GLU A 586 29.08 -14.49 4.96
N ASN A 587 30.35 -14.21 5.17
CA ASN A 587 31.18 -13.43 4.23
C ASN A 587 30.57 -12.09 3.85
N GLY A 588 29.85 -11.46 4.78
CA GLY A 588 29.13 -10.20 4.60
C GLY A 588 27.75 -10.32 3.97
N ALA A 589 27.31 -11.51 3.54
CA ALA A 589 25.99 -11.76 3.02
C ALA A 589 25.01 -12.13 4.15
N VAL A 590 23.90 -11.44 4.20
CA VAL A 590 22.86 -11.57 5.24
C VAL A 590 21.78 -12.57 4.79
N SER A 591 21.38 -13.47 5.68
CA SER A 591 20.33 -14.47 5.42
C SER A 591 18.92 -13.87 5.46
N ALA A 592 18.26 -13.78 4.32
CA ALA A 592 16.86 -13.35 4.22
C ALA A 592 15.91 -14.32 4.94
N GLU A 593 16.18 -15.63 4.86
CA GLU A 593 15.38 -16.65 5.54
C GLU A 593 15.39 -16.46 7.07
N ASP A 594 16.55 -16.17 7.67
CA ASP A 594 16.64 -15.98 9.12
C ASP A 594 15.93 -14.70 9.57
N ILE A 595 15.92 -13.67 8.72
CA ILE A 595 15.11 -12.47 8.99
C ILE A 595 13.63 -12.85 9.04
N LEU A 596 13.12 -13.63 8.07
CA LEU A 596 11.72 -14.06 8.07
C LEU A 596 11.41 -14.98 9.28
N ARG A 597 12.34 -15.82 9.69
CA ARG A 597 12.18 -16.65 10.90
C ARG A 597 12.11 -15.79 12.16
N GLU A 598 12.91 -14.71 12.26
CA GLU A 598 12.80 -13.75 13.37
C GLU A 598 11.45 -13.03 13.37
N ILE A 599 10.94 -12.63 12.21
CA ILE A 599 9.59 -12.07 12.04
C ILE A 599 8.52 -13.05 12.53
N ASN A 600 8.58 -14.31 12.10
CA ASN A 600 7.62 -15.34 12.49
C ASN A 600 7.61 -15.58 14.00
N ARG A 601 8.77 -15.49 14.67
CA ARG A 601 8.90 -15.70 16.12
C ARG A 601 8.14 -14.66 16.96
N GLY A 602 8.00 -13.43 16.45
CA GLY A 602 7.31 -12.34 17.15
C GLY A 602 5.97 -11.96 16.54
N GLY A 603 5.64 -12.46 15.37
CA GLY A 603 4.59 -11.98 14.50
C GLY A 603 3.20 -12.54 14.73
N TRP A 604 2.71 -12.53 15.98
CA TRP A 604 1.43 -13.11 16.35
C TRP A 604 0.23 -12.19 16.07
N SER A 605 0.33 -10.90 16.38
CA SER A 605 -0.81 -9.98 16.33
C SER A 605 -1.46 -9.87 14.95
N THR A 606 -0.66 -9.93 13.89
CA THR A 606 -1.13 -9.92 12.49
C THR A 606 -1.19 -11.31 11.90
N GLY A 607 -0.60 -12.32 12.57
CA GLY A 607 -0.59 -13.69 12.07
C GLY A 607 0.42 -13.92 10.94
N TYR A 608 1.66 -13.47 11.10
CA TYR A 608 2.79 -13.83 10.24
C TYR A 608 3.51 -15.10 10.69
N CYS A 609 3.22 -15.57 11.87
CA CYS A 609 3.90 -16.71 12.50
C CYS A 609 3.77 -18.03 11.76
N GLY A 610 2.76 -18.21 10.93
CA GLY A 610 2.57 -19.39 10.09
C GLY A 610 3.23 -19.36 8.71
N GLN A 611 3.93 -18.30 8.36
CA GLN A 611 4.46 -18.02 7.02
C GLN A 611 5.97 -18.23 6.97
N SER A 612 6.44 -19.47 7.12
CA SER A 612 7.88 -19.77 7.09
C SER A 612 8.47 -19.72 5.69
N PRO A 613 9.78 -19.47 5.55
CA PRO A 613 10.48 -19.54 4.26
C PRO A 613 10.22 -20.83 3.49
N GLU A 614 10.23 -21.98 4.21
CA GLU A 614 10.02 -23.31 3.62
C GLU A 614 8.62 -23.45 3.03
N ARG A 615 7.57 -23.00 3.74
CA ARG A 615 6.19 -23.04 3.23
C ARG A 615 6.03 -22.13 2.02
N LEU A 616 6.56 -20.89 2.07
CA LEU A 616 6.48 -19.96 0.94
C LEU A 616 7.21 -20.46 -0.29
N LYS A 617 8.40 -21.05 -0.14
CA LYS A 617 9.13 -21.70 -1.24
C LYS A 617 8.37 -22.89 -1.81
N ALA A 618 7.75 -23.74 -0.96
CA ALA A 618 6.89 -24.82 -1.40
C ALA A 618 5.69 -24.32 -2.21
N HIS A 619 5.07 -23.18 -1.82
CA HIS A 619 3.99 -22.57 -2.58
C HIS A 619 4.45 -22.10 -3.96
N MET A 620 5.59 -21.44 -4.05
CA MET A 620 6.14 -20.99 -5.35
C MET A 620 6.48 -22.15 -6.27
N LYS A 621 6.99 -23.26 -5.74
CA LYS A 621 7.28 -24.48 -6.48
C LYS A 621 6.01 -25.16 -7.01
N ASN A 622 4.93 -25.14 -6.21
CA ASN A 622 3.70 -25.90 -6.44
C ASN A 622 2.50 -25.03 -6.83
N GLN A 623 2.70 -23.88 -7.47
CA GLN A 623 1.63 -22.96 -7.84
C GLN A 623 0.47 -23.61 -8.60
N ASN A 624 0.77 -24.61 -9.45
CA ASN A 624 -0.19 -25.37 -10.23
C ASN A 624 -1.13 -26.28 -9.40
N LYS A 625 -0.83 -26.48 -8.13
CA LYS A 625 -1.67 -27.25 -7.19
C LYS A 625 -2.83 -26.45 -6.61
N PHE A 626 -2.74 -25.11 -6.66
CA PHE A 626 -3.76 -24.24 -6.09
C PHE A 626 -4.89 -24.01 -7.08
N ASP A 627 -6.11 -24.17 -6.61
CA ASP A 627 -7.31 -23.86 -7.39
C ASP A 627 -7.35 -22.38 -7.77
N LEU A 628 -7.72 -22.08 -9.00
CA LEU A 628 -7.65 -20.71 -9.54
C LEU A 628 -8.72 -19.76 -8.98
N VAL A 629 -9.75 -20.30 -8.35
CA VAL A 629 -10.87 -19.51 -7.79
C VAL A 629 -10.71 -19.34 -6.29
N THR A 630 -10.61 -20.46 -5.59
CA THR A 630 -10.52 -20.49 -4.12
C THR A 630 -9.09 -20.25 -3.61
N MET A 631 -8.11 -20.35 -4.48
CA MET A 631 -6.68 -20.31 -4.15
C MET A 631 -6.25 -21.37 -3.14
N ARG A 632 -7.03 -22.44 -2.95
CA ARG A 632 -6.75 -23.51 -1.99
C ARG A 632 -6.17 -24.74 -2.68
N ALA A 633 -5.13 -25.32 -2.08
CA ALA A 633 -4.60 -26.61 -2.50
C ALA A 633 -5.48 -27.76 -1.97
N PRO A 634 -5.56 -28.90 -2.70
CA PRO A 634 -6.25 -30.08 -2.19
C PRO A 634 -5.67 -30.53 -0.84
N LYS A 635 -6.53 -30.90 0.12
CA LYS A 635 -6.08 -31.35 1.46
C LYS A 635 -5.15 -32.58 1.41
N SER A 636 -5.23 -33.37 0.34
CA SER A 636 -4.41 -34.58 0.13
C SER A 636 -3.01 -34.30 -0.41
N ASP A 637 -2.69 -33.10 -0.81
CA ASP A 637 -1.34 -32.80 -1.33
C ASP A 637 -0.29 -32.88 -0.21
N PRO A 638 0.84 -33.57 -0.41
CA PRO A 638 1.82 -33.81 0.65
C PRO A 638 2.67 -32.55 0.99
N GLU A 639 2.83 -31.58 0.06
CA GLU A 639 3.69 -30.41 0.25
C GLU A 639 2.90 -29.16 0.68
N VAL A 640 1.72 -28.94 0.08
CA VAL A 640 0.92 -27.73 0.27
C VAL A 640 -0.53 -28.02 0.67
N GLY A 641 -0.80 -29.25 1.12
CA GLY A 641 -2.15 -29.75 1.34
C GLY A 641 -3.02 -28.87 2.28
N GLY A 642 -4.13 -28.39 1.73
CA GLY A 642 -5.12 -27.59 2.43
C GLY A 642 -4.78 -26.11 2.57
N ASP A 643 -3.54 -25.68 2.27
CA ASP A 643 -3.11 -24.31 2.38
C ASP A 643 -3.79 -23.42 1.31
N TYR A 644 -3.97 -22.14 1.63
CA TYR A 644 -4.32 -21.12 0.66
C TYR A 644 -3.05 -20.49 0.08
N TYR A 645 -3.01 -20.21 -1.22
CA TYR A 645 -1.82 -19.72 -1.91
C TYR A 645 -1.25 -18.46 -1.26
N GLY A 646 0.04 -18.51 -0.93
CA GLY A 646 0.74 -17.43 -0.24
C GLY A 646 0.34 -17.25 1.22
N LEU A 647 -0.40 -18.21 1.80
CA LEU A 647 -0.80 -18.18 3.22
C LEU A 647 -1.31 -16.80 3.65
N PRO A 648 -2.44 -16.31 3.09
CA PRO A 648 -2.90 -14.96 3.39
C PRO A 648 -3.02 -14.76 4.91
N TRP A 649 -2.37 -13.72 5.42
CA TRP A 649 -2.48 -13.45 6.85
C TRP A 649 -3.89 -12.95 7.25
N PRO A 650 -4.38 -13.21 8.46
CA PRO A 650 -3.76 -13.97 9.54
C PRO A 650 -3.51 -15.43 9.19
N CYS A 651 -2.25 -15.88 9.39
CA CYS A 651 -1.85 -17.26 9.26
C CYS A 651 -1.07 -17.64 10.51
N TRP A 652 -1.75 -18.30 11.44
CA TRP A 652 -1.13 -18.73 12.70
C TRP A 652 -0.45 -20.08 12.53
N GLY A 653 0.74 -20.25 13.07
CA GLY A 653 1.47 -21.48 12.92
C GLY A 653 2.36 -21.79 14.10
N THR A 654 2.18 -23.01 14.61
CA THR A 654 3.12 -23.69 15.49
C THR A 654 3.41 -25.05 14.87
N PRO A 655 4.41 -25.83 15.34
CA PRO A 655 4.60 -27.22 14.87
C PRO A 655 3.34 -28.07 14.98
N ALA A 656 2.48 -27.81 15.97
CA ALA A 656 1.23 -28.53 16.20
C ALA A 656 0.02 -27.93 15.47
N LEU A 657 0.11 -26.69 15.03
CA LEU A 657 -0.96 -25.94 14.34
C LEU A 657 -0.47 -25.49 12.96
N ARG A 658 -0.77 -26.25 11.93
CA ARG A 658 -0.55 -25.85 10.55
C ARG A 658 -1.78 -25.10 10.04
N HIS A 659 -1.88 -23.79 10.37
CA HIS A 659 -2.98 -22.96 9.90
C HIS A 659 -2.84 -22.67 8.40
N PRO A 660 -3.92 -22.75 7.59
CA PRO A 660 -3.84 -22.66 6.12
C PRO A 660 -3.76 -21.23 5.58
N GLY A 661 -3.86 -20.20 6.43
CA GLY A 661 -4.08 -18.80 6.04
C GLY A 661 -5.57 -18.44 5.98
N THR A 662 -5.87 -17.15 5.89
CA THR A 662 -7.22 -16.58 5.93
C THR A 662 -7.54 -15.87 4.62
N PRO A 663 -8.21 -16.52 3.66
CA PRO A 663 -8.45 -15.95 2.32
C PRO A 663 -9.49 -14.82 2.34
N VAL A 664 -10.49 -14.92 3.22
CA VAL A 664 -11.54 -13.93 3.45
C VAL A 664 -11.54 -13.54 4.91
N LEU A 665 -11.16 -12.30 5.21
CA LEU A 665 -11.24 -11.76 6.56
C LEU A 665 -12.71 -11.71 7.02
N TYR A 666 -12.90 -11.95 8.31
CA TYR A 666 -14.21 -11.86 8.97
C TYR A 666 -15.26 -12.87 8.49
N ASN A 667 -14.83 -13.95 7.84
CA ASN A 667 -15.71 -15.05 7.48
C ASN A 667 -16.03 -15.91 8.72
N THR A 668 -17.15 -15.62 9.35
CA THR A 668 -17.61 -16.34 10.54
C THR A 668 -18.36 -17.65 10.22
N ASN A 669 -18.57 -17.96 8.94
CA ASN A 669 -19.17 -19.22 8.47
C ASN A 669 -18.13 -20.32 8.26
N LEU A 670 -16.84 -19.99 8.35
CA LEU A 670 -15.75 -20.92 8.23
C LEU A 670 -15.06 -21.10 9.58
N SER A 671 -14.68 -22.32 9.94
CA SER A 671 -13.96 -22.55 11.19
C SER A 671 -12.63 -21.78 11.22
N VAL A 672 -12.20 -21.32 12.39
CA VAL A 672 -10.93 -20.58 12.52
C VAL A 672 -9.75 -21.44 12.08
N ALA A 673 -9.77 -22.74 12.39
CA ALA A 673 -8.73 -23.67 11.98
C ALA A 673 -8.65 -23.89 10.45
N ASP A 674 -9.73 -23.62 9.72
CA ASP A 674 -9.79 -23.70 8.25
C ASP A 674 -9.62 -22.34 7.56
N GLY A 675 -9.31 -21.28 8.31
CA GLY A 675 -9.07 -19.93 7.80
C GLY A 675 -10.25 -18.95 7.98
N GLY A 676 -11.25 -19.30 8.79
CA GLY A 676 -12.28 -18.35 9.21
C GLY A 676 -11.76 -17.36 10.26
N GLY A 677 -12.55 -16.35 10.55
CA GLY A 677 -12.20 -15.34 11.54
C GLY A 677 -13.36 -14.44 11.92
N THR A 678 -13.17 -13.64 12.94
CA THR A 678 -14.17 -12.71 13.43
C THR A 678 -13.70 -11.27 13.32
N PHE A 679 -14.61 -10.31 13.40
CA PHE A 679 -14.29 -8.89 13.52
C PHE A 679 -13.45 -8.62 14.78
N ARG A 680 -12.57 -7.63 14.71
CA ARG A 680 -11.63 -7.26 15.76
C ARG A 680 -11.61 -5.75 15.99
N ALA A 681 -12.75 -5.14 16.15
CA ALA A 681 -12.84 -3.69 16.32
C ALA A 681 -12.48 -3.24 17.75
N ARG A 682 -11.25 -3.54 18.15
CA ARG A 682 -10.77 -3.26 19.52
C ARG A 682 -9.93 -1.99 19.63
N PHE A 683 -9.51 -1.42 18.52
CA PHE A 683 -8.60 -0.27 18.58
C PHE A 683 -9.30 0.98 19.15
N GLY A 684 -8.72 1.53 20.20
CA GLY A 684 -9.19 2.71 20.91
C GLY A 684 -10.60 2.59 21.39
N VAL A 685 -10.71 1.80 22.22
CA VAL A 685 -11.58 1.08 22.72
C VAL A 685 -12.84 1.44 23.40
N GLU A 686 -12.80 2.24 24.26
CA GLU A 686 -13.84 2.39 25.24
C GLU A 686 -14.41 3.78 25.15
N ARG A 687 -15.72 3.83 25.16
CA ARG A 687 -16.42 5.08 25.39
C ARG A 687 -16.21 5.45 26.85
N VAL A 688 -15.62 6.60 27.13
CA VAL A 688 -15.62 7.17 28.47
C VAL A 688 -16.92 7.92 28.66
N VAL A 689 -17.73 7.45 29.57
CA VAL A 689 -19.00 8.08 29.94
C VAL A 689 -18.97 8.49 31.40
N LYS A 690 -19.57 9.62 31.74
CA LYS A 690 -19.82 10.00 33.13
C LYS A 690 -21.09 9.31 33.61
N ARG A 691 -20.95 8.50 34.63
CA ARG A 691 -22.09 7.83 35.28
C ARG A 691 -22.11 8.16 36.75
N LYS A 692 -23.32 8.30 37.26
CA LYS A 692 -23.53 8.30 38.69
C LYS A 692 -23.37 6.89 39.24
N VAL A 693 -22.37 6.72 40.10
CA VAL A 693 -22.10 5.47 40.81
C VAL A 693 -22.21 5.68 42.30
N VAL A 694 -22.65 4.68 43.02
CA VAL A 694 -22.74 4.74 44.49
C VAL A 694 -21.44 4.15 45.05
N GLU A 695 -20.60 4.99 45.64
CA GLU A 695 -19.42 4.55 46.40
C GLU A 695 -19.57 5.00 47.86
N ASN A 696 -19.41 4.08 48.78
CA ASN A 696 -19.56 4.31 50.24
C ASN A 696 -20.92 4.94 50.65
N GLY A 697 -21.99 4.59 49.91
CA GLY A 697 -23.33 5.08 50.17
C GLY A 697 -23.61 6.49 49.67
N GLN A 698 -22.67 7.12 48.93
CA GLN A 698 -22.85 8.43 48.29
C GLN A 698 -22.86 8.28 46.78
N GLU A 699 -23.73 8.99 46.10
CA GLU A 699 -23.83 9.10 44.66
C GLU A 699 -22.77 10.08 44.21
N ILE A 700 -21.77 9.55 43.45
CA ILE A 700 -20.68 10.35 42.84
C ILE A 700 -20.73 10.21 41.33
N GLU A 701 -20.36 11.27 40.60
CA GLU A 701 -20.16 11.18 39.15
C GLU A 701 -18.78 10.67 38.88
N LYS A 702 -18.66 9.55 38.18
CA LYS A 702 -17.38 8.90 37.86
C LYS A 702 -17.27 8.63 36.35
N GLU A 703 -16.10 8.84 35.81
CA GLU A 703 -15.81 8.41 34.46
C GLU A 703 -15.68 6.88 34.42
N VAL A 704 -16.54 6.26 33.62
CA VAL A 704 -16.58 4.81 33.45
C VAL A 704 -16.20 4.46 32.01
N HIS A 705 -15.27 3.54 31.87
CA HIS A 705 -14.90 2.99 30.58
C HIS A 705 -15.88 1.88 30.20
N GLU A 706 -16.71 2.12 29.19
CA GLU A 706 -17.64 1.10 28.68
C GLU A 706 -16.98 0.27 27.58
N ASN A 707 -16.79 -1.01 27.83
CA ASN A 707 -16.41 -1.95 26.79
C ASN A 707 -17.64 -2.38 25.99
N LEU A 708 -17.93 -1.63 24.94
CA LEU A 708 -19.13 -1.80 24.12
C LEU A 708 -19.09 -3.01 23.19
N LEU A 709 -17.97 -3.72 23.16
CA LEU A 709 -17.72 -4.81 22.22
C LEU A 709 -17.56 -6.17 22.93
N ALA A 710 -17.81 -6.23 24.23
CA ALA A 710 -17.57 -7.42 25.04
C ALA A 710 -18.69 -8.47 24.95
N ASP A 711 -19.87 -8.09 24.51
CA ASP A 711 -21.00 -8.99 24.38
C ASP A 711 -21.24 -9.44 22.94
N GLY A 712 -21.82 -10.53 22.78
CA GLY A 712 -22.59 -10.80 21.63
C GLY A 712 -22.11 -11.83 20.66
N SER A 713 -21.38 -11.61 19.64
CA SER A 713 -21.17 -12.56 18.54
C SER A 713 -19.86 -13.32 18.65
N TYR A 714 -19.80 -14.52 18.13
CA TYR A 714 -18.62 -15.39 18.11
C TYR A 714 -18.49 -16.11 16.76
N SER A 715 -17.28 -16.57 16.45
CA SER A 715 -17.03 -17.37 15.26
C SER A 715 -17.70 -18.74 15.36
N VAL A 716 -17.93 -19.40 14.23
CA VAL A 716 -18.43 -20.78 14.18
C VAL A 716 -17.54 -21.70 15.03
N GLY A 717 -18.17 -22.47 15.92
CA GLY A 717 -17.50 -23.36 16.85
C GLY A 717 -16.93 -22.68 18.10
N SER A 718 -17.06 -21.38 18.26
CA SER A 718 -16.66 -20.68 19.47
C SER A 718 -17.64 -20.94 20.62
N GLU A 719 -17.10 -21.25 21.80
CA GLU A 719 -17.87 -21.39 23.06
C GLU A 719 -17.95 -20.08 23.84
N ILE A 720 -17.22 -19.02 23.41
CA ILE A 720 -17.17 -17.73 24.07
C ILE A 720 -18.30 -16.86 23.56
N LYS A 721 -19.32 -16.65 24.38
CA LYS A 721 -20.49 -15.83 24.07
C LYS A 721 -20.38 -14.39 24.54
N ASP A 722 -19.63 -14.15 25.62
CA ASP A 722 -19.47 -12.83 26.24
C ASP A 722 -18.36 -11.98 25.60
N GLY A 723 -17.56 -12.54 24.71
CA GLY A 723 -16.42 -11.90 24.09
C GLY A 723 -15.30 -11.56 25.10
N TYR A 724 -14.15 -12.16 24.88
CA TYR A 724 -12.92 -11.71 25.53
C TYR A 724 -12.18 -10.82 24.56
N PRO A 725 -11.80 -9.59 24.93
CA PRO A 725 -11.09 -8.70 24.02
C PRO A 725 -9.75 -9.30 23.54
N GLU A 726 -9.12 -10.11 24.39
CA GLU A 726 -7.95 -10.90 24.07
C GLU A 726 -7.84 -12.16 24.91
N PHE A 727 -7.31 -13.24 24.32
CA PHE A 727 -6.93 -14.42 25.08
C PHE A 727 -5.61 -14.19 25.80
N THR A 728 -5.62 -14.46 27.10
CA THR A 728 -4.43 -14.51 27.97
C THR A 728 -4.35 -15.87 28.66
N LEU A 729 -3.22 -16.20 29.27
CA LEU A 729 -3.15 -17.40 30.12
C LEU A 729 -4.22 -17.38 31.21
N GLY A 730 -4.48 -16.22 31.82
CA GLY A 730 -5.56 -16.08 32.81
C GLY A 730 -6.95 -16.40 32.25
N VAL A 731 -7.23 -16.01 31.00
CA VAL A 731 -8.48 -16.39 30.31
C VAL A 731 -8.53 -17.89 30.06
N LEU A 732 -7.45 -18.51 29.58
CA LEU A 732 -7.41 -19.97 29.39
C LEU A 732 -7.66 -20.72 30.70
N LYS A 733 -7.07 -20.28 31.83
CA LYS A 733 -7.30 -20.85 33.16
C LYS A 733 -8.76 -20.70 33.58
N LYS A 734 -9.37 -19.52 33.37
CA LYS A 734 -10.79 -19.28 33.67
C LYS A 734 -11.73 -20.25 32.94
N LEU A 735 -11.36 -20.59 31.68
CA LEU A 735 -12.11 -21.50 30.82
C LEU A 735 -11.73 -22.99 31.07
N GLY A 736 -10.68 -23.27 31.85
CA GLY A 736 -10.15 -24.63 32.06
C GLY A 736 -9.44 -25.20 30.83
N TRP A 737 -8.99 -24.35 29.89
CA TRP A 737 -8.32 -24.76 28.66
C TRP A 737 -6.79 -24.71 28.77
N ASP A 738 -6.25 -24.15 29.85
CA ASP A 738 -4.82 -24.13 30.15
C ASP A 738 -4.17 -25.53 30.20
N LYS A 739 -4.97 -26.59 30.52
CA LYS A 739 -4.55 -27.99 30.44
C LYS A 739 -4.17 -28.48 29.05
N ASP A 740 -4.59 -27.79 28.02
CA ASP A 740 -4.26 -28.12 26.63
C ASP A 740 -2.89 -27.53 26.21
N LEU A 741 -2.28 -26.69 27.06
CA LEU A 741 -0.90 -26.20 26.84
C LEU A 741 0.07 -27.36 27.16
N THR A 742 1.10 -27.48 26.33
CA THR A 742 2.22 -28.38 26.61
C THR A 742 3.09 -27.82 27.71
N ALA A 743 3.86 -28.70 28.38
CA ALA A 743 4.81 -28.26 29.40
C ALA A 743 5.85 -27.25 28.86
N GLN A 744 6.25 -27.41 27.61
CA GLN A 744 7.18 -26.48 26.95
C GLN A 744 6.54 -25.10 26.69
N GLU A 745 5.31 -25.06 26.19
CA GLU A 745 4.56 -23.80 25.99
C GLU A 745 4.38 -23.09 27.33
N MET A 746 3.93 -23.79 28.37
CA MET A 746 3.76 -23.23 29.69
C MET A 746 5.07 -22.66 30.27
N ALA A 747 6.19 -23.36 30.09
CA ALA A 747 7.51 -22.85 30.56
C ALA A 747 7.91 -21.55 29.85
N ILE A 748 7.64 -21.44 28.55
CA ILE A 748 7.91 -20.20 27.79
C ILE A 748 7.00 -19.08 28.27
N ILE A 749 5.68 -19.32 28.43
CA ILE A 749 4.72 -18.33 28.92
C ILE A 749 5.11 -17.83 30.32
N GLN A 750 5.48 -18.72 31.22
CA GLN A 750 5.95 -18.36 32.56
C GLN A 750 7.21 -17.49 32.54
N ARG A 751 8.18 -17.86 31.68
CA ARG A 751 9.39 -17.07 31.48
C ARG A 751 9.08 -15.66 30.93
N VAL A 752 8.18 -15.55 29.94
CA VAL A 752 7.79 -14.27 29.35
C VAL A 752 7.05 -13.40 30.39
N GLY A 753 6.14 -13.98 31.14
CA GLY A 753 5.31 -13.29 32.12
C GLY A 753 5.99 -12.95 33.44
N GLY A 754 7.09 -13.63 33.78
CA GLY A 754 7.80 -13.42 35.03
C GLY A 754 6.89 -13.54 36.26
N ALA A 755 6.72 -12.45 37.01
CA ALA A 755 5.86 -12.40 38.20
C ALA A 755 4.35 -12.40 37.85
N LYS A 756 3.95 -12.16 36.59
CA LYS A 756 2.54 -12.03 36.14
C LYS A 756 2.25 -12.89 34.91
N PRO A 757 2.47 -14.21 34.95
CA PRO A 757 2.29 -15.05 33.75
C PRO A 757 0.87 -15.03 33.20
N ASP A 758 -0.14 -14.81 34.04
CA ASP A 758 -1.56 -14.76 33.63
C ASP A 758 -1.88 -13.55 32.73
N THR A 759 -1.03 -12.54 32.68
CA THR A 759 -1.18 -11.39 31.80
C THR A 759 -0.56 -11.61 30.40
N VAL A 760 0.20 -12.67 30.18
CA VAL A 760 0.75 -13.01 28.88
C VAL A 760 -0.41 -13.27 27.91
N SER A 761 -0.46 -12.46 26.86
CA SER A 761 -1.53 -12.55 25.86
C SER A 761 -1.11 -13.37 24.64
N TRP A 762 -2.08 -13.75 23.85
CA TRP A 762 -1.88 -14.44 22.58
C TRP A 762 -0.88 -13.71 21.64
N SER A 763 -0.79 -12.39 21.71
CA SER A 763 0.10 -11.59 20.88
C SER A 763 1.51 -11.43 21.44
N THR A 764 1.72 -11.75 22.72
CA THR A 764 3.03 -11.64 23.41
C THR A 764 3.62 -12.99 23.81
N ASP A 765 2.86 -14.06 23.68
CA ASP A 765 3.29 -15.43 23.95
C ASP A 765 4.24 -15.92 22.85
N LEU A 766 5.53 -16.03 23.16
CA LEU A 766 6.55 -16.52 22.21
C LEU A 766 6.46 -18.04 21.93
N SER A 767 5.63 -18.78 22.64
CA SER A 767 5.38 -20.21 22.39
C SER A 767 4.30 -20.43 21.33
N GLY A 768 3.38 -19.47 21.13
CA GLY A 768 2.16 -19.62 20.33
C GLY A 768 1.13 -20.58 20.94
N GLY A 769 1.34 -21.04 22.15
CA GLY A 769 0.46 -21.99 22.82
C GLY A 769 -0.91 -21.44 23.11
N ILE A 770 -1.00 -20.16 23.52
CA ILE A 770 -2.29 -19.48 23.79
C ILE A 770 -3.13 -19.42 22.51
N GLN A 771 -2.55 -19.05 21.39
CA GLN A 771 -3.26 -19.03 20.11
C GLN A 771 -3.69 -20.42 19.67
N ARG A 772 -2.79 -21.38 19.74
CA ARG A 772 -3.05 -22.78 19.36
C ARG A 772 -4.24 -23.35 20.15
N VAL A 773 -4.29 -23.10 21.45
CA VAL A 773 -5.39 -23.56 22.31
C VAL A 773 -6.69 -22.85 21.96
N ALA A 774 -6.70 -21.54 21.78
CA ALA A 774 -7.90 -20.80 21.36
C ALA A 774 -8.46 -21.36 20.03
N ILE A 775 -7.61 -21.57 19.03
CA ILE A 775 -8.01 -22.11 17.72
C ILE A 775 -8.51 -23.54 17.83
N LYS A 776 -7.89 -24.38 18.67
CA LYS A 776 -8.34 -25.75 18.95
C LYS A 776 -9.79 -25.78 19.45
N HIS A 777 -10.19 -24.79 20.27
CA HIS A 777 -11.54 -24.62 20.77
C HIS A 777 -12.46 -23.81 19.85
N GLY A 778 -12.08 -23.58 18.59
CA GLY A 778 -12.89 -22.92 17.56
C GLY A 778 -12.92 -21.41 17.67
N CYS A 779 -12.07 -20.80 18.51
CA CYS A 779 -12.06 -19.36 18.74
C CYS A 779 -10.95 -18.66 17.97
N SER A 780 -11.22 -17.44 17.47
CA SER A 780 -10.17 -16.50 17.15
C SER A 780 -9.39 -16.14 18.43
N PRO A 781 -8.08 -15.88 18.35
CA PRO A 781 -7.28 -15.55 19.53
C PRO A 781 -7.72 -14.24 20.24
N TYR A 782 -8.51 -13.44 19.58
CA TYR A 782 -9.21 -12.26 20.10
C TYR A 782 -10.71 -12.51 20.06
N GLY A 783 -11.41 -12.14 21.12
CA GLY A 783 -12.77 -12.65 21.36
C GLY A 783 -13.92 -11.77 20.92
N ASN A 784 -13.67 -10.57 20.40
CA ASN A 784 -14.70 -9.62 20.03
C ASN A 784 -15.15 -9.84 18.58
N ALA A 785 -16.43 -10.02 18.34
CA ALA A 785 -16.96 -10.39 17.03
C ALA A 785 -17.77 -9.27 16.35
N LYS A 786 -17.62 -8.03 16.78
CA LYS A 786 -18.32 -6.87 16.19
C LYS A 786 -17.40 -5.91 15.46
N ALA A 787 -17.88 -5.35 14.35
CA ALA A 787 -17.39 -4.15 13.72
C ALA A 787 -18.05 -2.92 14.36
N ARG A 788 -17.49 -1.73 14.20
CA ARG A 788 -18.05 -0.51 14.71
C ARG A 788 -18.16 0.60 13.67
N MET A 789 -19.23 1.35 13.72
CA MET A 789 -19.46 2.52 12.87
C MET A 789 -18.88 3.81 13.45
N ILE A 790 -18.64 3.85 14.78
CA ILE A 790 -18.07 4.99 15.49
C ILE A 790 -16.65 4.65 16.00
N ALA A 791 -15.74 5.62 15.97
CA ALA A 791 -14.36 5.47 16.46
C ALA A 791 -13.92 6.70 17.25
N TRP A 792 -14.06 6.65 18.56
CA TRP A 792 -13.87 7.80 19.46
C TRP A 792 -12.44 8.36 19.50
N ASN A 793 -11.46 7.55 19.14
CA ASN A 793 -10.05 7.94 19.10
C ASN A 793 -9.64 8.71 17.84
N LEU A 794 -10.56 8.93 16.92
CA LEU A 794 -10.30 9.70 15.69
C LEU A 794 -10.85 11.13 15.82
N PRO A 795 -10.27 12.09 15.08
CA PRO A 795 -10.73 13.47 15.10
C PRO A 795 -12.23 13.64 14.79
N ASP A 796 -12.73 12.82 13.85
CA ASP A 796 -14.16 12.65 13.58
C ASP A 796 -14.59 11.24 13.99
N PRO A 797 -15.20 11.05 15.17
CA PRO A 797 -15.70 9.74 15.61
C PRO A 797 -16.68 9.10 14.62
N VAL A 798 -17.58 9.88 14.05
CA VAL A 798 -18.38 9.57 12.86
C VAL A 798 -17.74 10.28 11.67
N PRO A 799 -17.58 9.65 10.50
CA PRO A 799 -17.07 10.34 9.33
C PRO A 799 -17.92 11.56 8.97
N VAL A 800 -17.30 12.71 8.80
CA VAL A 800 -17.96 13.97 8.43
C VAL A 800 -17.37 14.49 7.14
N HIS A 801 -18.23 14.96 6.22
CA HIS A 801 -17.77 15.65 5.01
C HIS A 801 -17.11 16.98 5.37
N ARG A 802 -15.97 17.25 4.75
CA ARG A 802 -15.24 18.51 4.86
C ARG A 802 -14.73 18.90 3.49
N GLU A 803 -14.85 20.17 3.16
CA GLU A 803 -14.30 20.66 1.90
C GLU A 803 -12.77 20.57 1.89
N PRO A 804 -12.15 20.25 0.73
CA PRO A 804 -10.70 20.29 0.57
C PRO A 804 -10.10 21.62 1.03
N ILE A 805 -8.83 21.59 1.43
CA ILE A 805 -8.13 22.79 1.91
C ILE A 805 -8.18 23.91 0.85
N TYR A 806 -7.94 23.56 -0.43
CA TYR A 806 -8.12 24.46 -1.57
C TYR A 806 -9.34 23.99 -2.37
N THR A 807 -10.52 24.44 -1.94
CA THR A 807 -11.78 24.05 -2.60
C THR A 807 -12.14 24.97 -3.75
N PRO A 808 -12.75 24.45 -4.84
CA PRO A 808 -13.38 25.29 -5.87
C PRO A 808 -14.73 25.86 -5.40
N ARG A 809 -15.22 25.45 -4.23
CA ARG A 809 -16.52 25.82 -3.67
C ARG A 809 -16.36 26.52 -2.31
N PRO A 810 -15.82 27.79 -2.30
CA PRO A 810 -15.65 28.53 -1.06
C PRO A 810 -16.99 28.80 -0.33
N ASP A 811 -18.09 28.77 -1.05
CA ASP A 811 -19.46 28.88 -0.51
C ASP A 811 -19.85 27.72 0.41
N LEU A 812 -19.23 26.55 0.28
CA LEU A 812 -19.50 25.38 1.12
C LEU A 812 -18.65 25.34 2.40
N VAL A 813 -17.59 26.16 2.49
CA VAL A 813 -16.66 26.07 3.62
C VAL A 813 -17.31 26.50 4.96
N SER A 814 -18.31 27.39 4.92
CA SER A 814 -19.07 27.73 6.14
C SER A 814 -19.81 26.53 6.73
N ASP A 815 -20.32 25.65 5.88
CA ASP A 815 -21.09 24.47 6.28
C ASP A 815 -20.16 23.26 6.57
N TYR A 816 -19.08 23.16 5.82
CA TYR A 816 -18.15 22.03 5.82
C TYR A 816 -16.68 22.45 5.95
N PRO A 817 -16.30 23.19 7.02
CA PRO A 817 -14.90 23.60 7.21
C PRO A 817 -14.00 22.39 7.47
N THR A 818 -12.70 22.54 7.18
CA THR A 818 -11.71 21.54 7.61
C THR A 818 -11.55 21.55 9.14
N LEU A 819 -10.83 20.54 9.67
CA LEU A 819 -10.59 20.43 11.11
C LEU A 819 -9.74 21.61 11.63
N PRO A 820 -9.97 22.03 12.89
CA PRO A 820 -9.16 23.08 13.53
C PRO A 820 -7.66 22.78 13.50
N ASP A 821 -6.86 23.83 13.50
CA ASP A 821 -5.41 23.72 13.61
C ASP A 821 -5.04 22.97 14.89
N ALA A 822 -4.05 22.10 14.77
CA ALA A 822 -3.57 21.26 15.87
C ALA A 822 -2.09 20.92 15.67
N ARG A 823 -1.47 20.35 16.69
CA ARG A 823 -0.17 19.69 16.52
C ARG A 823 -0.42 18.27 16.01
N GLN A 824 0.25 17.91 14.94
CA GLN A 824 0.17 16.57 14.37
C GLN A 824 1.57 15.94 14.42
N PHE A 825 1.66 14.78 15.10
CA PHE A 825 2.95 14.16 15.35
C PHE A 825 3.91 15.17 16.03
N ARG A 826 4.98 15.58 15.35
CA ARG A 826 5.98 16.50 15.89
C ARG A 826 5.96 17.90 15.25
N VAL A 827 5.02 18.17 14.34
CA VAL A 827 4.91 19.43 13.61
C VAL A 827 3.49 20.02 13.66
N PRO A 828 3.32 21.32 13.47
CA PRO A 828 1.99 21.94 13.40
C PRO A 828 1.20 21.47 12.15
N ASN A 829 -0.09 21.21 12.29
CA ASN A 829 -1.03 21.10 11.20
C ASN A 829 -1.95 22.35 11.21
N ILE A 830 -1.78 23.20 10.20
CA ILE A 830 -2.44 24.49 10.09
C ILE A 830 -3.48 24.53 8.94
N GLY A 831 -4.13 23.38 8.69
CA GLY A 831 -5.08 23.24 7.59
C GLY A 831 -6.23 24.23 7.64
N PHE A 832 -6.79 24.50 8.82
CA PHE A 832 -7.88 25.46 8.99
C PHE A 832 -7.43 26.88 8.66
N THR A 833 -6.29 27.32 9.17
CA THR A 833 -5.72 28.65 8.87
C THR A 833 -5.46 28.80 7.37
N VAL A 834 -4.94 27.77 6.71
CA VAL A 834 -4.68 27.78 5.25
C VAL A 834 -6.00 27.85 4.47
N GLN A 835 -6.99 27.00 4.79
CA GLN A 835 -8.30 27.00 4.13
C GLN A 835 -8.98 28.37 4.28
N LYS A 836 -9.01 28.92 5.50
CA LYS A 836 -9.58 30.25 5.74
C LYS A 836 -8.89 31.31 4.90
N ALA A 837 -7.57 31.32 4.84
CA ALA A 837 -6.81 32.31 4.05
C ALA A 837 -7.09 32.17 2.55
N ALA A 838 -7.26 30.94 2.04
CA ALA A 838 -7.60 30.67 0.65
C ALA A 838 -9.00 31.18 0.29
N VAL A 839 -9.98 31.01 1.19
CA VAL A 839 -11.35 31.49 1.02
C VAL A 839 -11.39 33.03 1.11
N ASP A 840 -10.79 33.62 2.13
CA ASP A 840 -10.79 35.09 2.35
C ASP A 840 -10.17 35.84 1.16
N LYS A 841 -9.15 35.27 0.53
CA LYS A 841 -8.48 35.80 -0.68
C LYS A 841 -9.20 35.48 -1.97
N LEU A 842 -10.25 34.69 -1.93
CA LEU A 842 -10.97 34.19 -3.12
C LEU A 842 -10.02 33.58 -4.17
N ILE A 843 -9.07 32.78 -3.73
CA ILE A 843 -8.00 32.17 -4.57
C ILE A 843 -8.57 31.45 -5.80
N VAL A 844 -9.77 30.91 -5.71
CA VAL A 844 -10.48 30.23 -6.82
C VAL A 844 -10.66 31.15 -8.04
N LYS A 845 -10.67 32.46 -7.91
CA LYS A 845 -10.77 33.39 -9.04
C LYS A 845 -9.53 33.36 -9.91
N ASP A 846 -8.35 33.25 -9.29
CA ASP A 846 -7.07 33.24 -9.99
C ASP A 846 -6.68 31.80 -10.44
N PHE A 847 -7.15 30.80 -9.71
CA PHE A 847 -6.88 29.37 -9.94
C PHE A 847 -8.20 28.59 -10.02
N PRO A 848 -8.94 28.71 -11.14
CA PRO A 848 -10.32 28.22 -11.25
C PRO A 848 -10.46 26.73 -11.56
N LEU A 849 -9.36 26.05 -11.90
CA LEU A 849 -9.39 24.63 -12.25
C LEU A 849 -8.98 23.77 -11.06
N ILE A 850 -9.71 22.67 -10.83
CA ILE A 850 -9.27 21.63 -9.91
C ILE A 850 -8.16 20.85 -10.61
N LEU A 851 -7.00 20.72 -9.99
CA LEU A 851 -5.95 19.82 -10.45
C LEU A 851 -6.02 18.50 -9.68
N SER A 852 -6.22 17.42 -10.40
CA SER A 852 -6.13 16.06 -9.86
C SER A 852 -4.98 15.29 -10.53
N SER A 853 -4.60 14.17 -9.96
CA SER A 853 -3.50 13.36 -10.48
C SER A 853 -3.81 11.86 -10.48
N GLY A 854 -3.10 11.10 -11.33
CA GLY A 854 -3.31 9.67 -11.41
C GLY A 854 -2.18 8.94 -12.15
N ARG A 855 -2.44 7.66 -12.45
CA ARG A 855 -1.46 6.75 -13.08
C ARG A 855 -1.62 6.65 -14.58
N LEU A 856 -0.49 6.34 -15.23
CA LEU A 856 -0.39 5.80 -16.58
C LEU A 856 -0.05 4.30 -16.50
N VAL A 857 -0.45 3.55 -17.52
CA VAL A 857 -0.18 2.10 -17.57
C VAL A 857 1.30 1.79 -17.79
N GLU A 858 2.02 2.69 -18.44
CA GLU A 858 3.43 2.56 -18.78
C GLU A 858 4.35 2.76 -17.58
N TYR A 859 3.94 3.55 -16.60
CA TYR A 859 4.80 3.96 -15.49
C TYR A 859 4.29 3.49 -14.13
N GLU A 860 5.20 3.43 -13.17
CA GLU A 860 4.92 2.97 -11.81
C GLU A 860 5.48 3.97 -10.78
N GLY A 861 4.70 4.24 -9.72
CA GLY A 861 5.10 5.13 -8.63
C GLY A 861 5.61 6.49 -9.09
N GLY A 862 6.71 6.96 -8.53
CA GLY A 862 7.40 8.17 -8.97
C GLY A 862 8.03 8.09 -10.37
N GLY A 863 8.01 6.92 -10.99
CA GLY A 863 8.52 6.68 -12.34
C GLY A 863 10.04 6.58 -12.44
N GLU A 864 10.78 6.64 -11.35
CA GLU A 864 12.25 6.71 -11.40
C GLU A 864 12.87 5.49 -12.10
N GLU A 865 12.44 4.29 -11.77
CA GLU A 865 12.82 3.03 -12.41
C GLU A 865 12.24 2.94 -13.83
N THR A 866 10.93 3.17 -13.98
CA THR A 866 10.23 2.94 -15.24
C THR A 866 10.53 3.99 -16.30
N ARG A 867 10.89 5.24 -15.95
CA ARG A 867 11.41 6.24 -16.90
C ARG A 867 12.84 5.94 -17.37
N SER A 868 13.55 5.12 -16.59
CA SER A 868 14.88 4.62 -16.93
C SER A 868 14.85 3.28 -17.69
N ASN A 869 13.67 2.70 -17.89
CA ASN A 869 13.43 1.50 -18.68
C ASN A 869 13.13 1.91 -20.13
N ARG A 870 13.99 1.52 -21.07
CA ARG A 870 13.91 1.96 -22.48
C ARG A 870 12.61 1.53 -23.17
N TRP A 871 12.11 0.33 -22.89
CA TRP A 871 10.88 -0.19 -23.49
C TRP A 871 9.64 0.60 -23.05
N LEU A 872 9.58 0.98 -21.79
CA LEU A 872 8.49 1.77 -21.24
C LEU A 872 8.59 3.23 -21.66
N ALA A 873 9.80 3.77 -21.73
CA ALA A 873 10.07 5.13 -22.19
C ALA A 873 9.64 5.37 -23.65
N GLU A 874 9.76 4.36 -24.52
CA GLU A 874 9.27 4.43 -25.90
C GLU A 874 7.75 4.55 -25.99
N LEU A 875 6.99 3.96 -25.02
CA LEU A 875 5.55 3.98 -25.04
C LEU A 875 4.95 5.34 -24.62
N LYS A 876 5.65 6.11 -23.78
CA LYS A 876 5.21 7.42 -23.33
C LYS A 876 6.39 8.32 -23.01
N GLN A 877 6.65 9.29 -23.87
CA GLN A 877 7.89 10.09 -23.84
C GLN A 877 7.74 11.45 -23.17
N GLU A 878 6.51 11.98 -23.02
CA GLU A 878 6.30 13.37 -22.61
C GLU A 878 5.29 13.47 -21.48
N MET A 879 5.55 14.42 -20.57
CA MET A 879 4.62 14.89 -19.56
C MET A 879 3.52 15.75 -20.17
N PHE A 880 2.31 15.64 -19.68
CA PHE A 880 1.15 16.37 -20.18
C PHE A 880 0.15 16.71 -19.07
N VAL A 881 -0.72 17.69 -19.36
CA VAL A 881 -1.92 17.97 -18.59
C VAL A 881 -3.15 17.77 -19.45
N GLU A 882 -4.12 16.95 -18.98
CA GLU A 882 -5.44 16.87 -19.60
C GLU A 882 -6.28 18.10 -19.22
N ILE A 883 -6.91 18.71 -20.22
CA ILE A 883 -7.79 19.87 -20.07
C ILE A 883 -9.05 19.66 -20.91
N ASN A 884 -10.22 20.06 -20.37
CA ASN A 884 -11.47 19.98 -21.11
C ASN A 884 -11.47 20.92 -22.33
N PRO A 885 -12.08 20.52 -23.48
CA PRO A 885 -12.12 21.36 -24.67
C PRO A 885 -12.70 22.77 -24.46
N ALA A 886 -13.72 22.92 -23.61
CA ALA A 886 -14.29 24.24 -23.29
C ALA A 886 -13.31 25.10 -22.48
N ASP A 887 -12.66 24.50 -21.47
CA ASP A 887 -11.65 25.20 -20.67
C ASP A 887 -10.41 25.59 -21.50
N ALA A 888 -10.01 24.74 -22.47
CA ALA A 888 -8.92 25.02 -23.40
C ALA A 888 -9.25 26.19 -24.34
N ALA A 889 -10.46 26.17 -24.92
CA ALA A 889 -10.92 27.24 -25.81
C ALA A 889 -10.98 28.60 -25.10
N GLU A 890 -11.52 28.65 -23.88
CA GLU A 890 -11.55 29.87 -23.04
C GLU A 890 -10.16 30.47 -22.79
N ARG A 891 -9.09 29.65 -22.90
CA ARG A 891 -7.69 30.03 -22.62
C ARG A 891 -6.81 30.12 -23.88
N GLY A 892 -7.40 29.89 -25.06
CA GLY A 892 -6.66 29.89 -26.33
C GLY A 892 -5.63 28.77 -26.42
N ILE A 893 -5.89 27.63 -25.75
CA ILE A 893 -5.00 26.46 -25.72
C ILE A 893 -5.47 25.47 -26.79
N THR A 894 -4.51 24.99 -27.59
CA THR A 894 -4.73 23.93 -28.59
C THR A 894 -4.10 22.62 -28.11
N ASP A 895 -4.61 21.51 -28.65
CA ASP A 895 -4.04 20.19 -28.38
C ASP A 895 -2.56 20.13 -28.77
N ASP A 896 -1.75 19.42 -27.99
CA ASP A 896 -0.28 19.31 -28.09
C ASP A 896 0.52 20.63 -27.99
N SER A 897 -0.11 21.75 -27.66
CA SER A 897 0.61 23.01 -27.41
C SER A 897 1.32 22.98 -26.04
N TRP A 898 2.42 23.75 -25.94
CA TRP A 898 3.07 23.97 -24.65
C TRP A 898 2.22 24.88 -23.76
N VAL A 899 2.12 24.51 -22.48
CA VAL A 899 1.40 25.29 -21.48
C VAL A 899 2.20 25.41 -20.20
N TRP A 900 1.94 26.48 -19.47
CA TRP A 900 2.30 26.65 -18.08
C TRP A 900 1.11 26.29 -17.19
N VAL A 901 1.33 25.43 -16.23
CA VAL A 901 0.42 25.15 -15.13
C VAL A 901 0.99 25.80 -13.88
N THR A 902 0.18 26.58 -13.17
CA THR A 902 0.57 27.27 -11.93
C THR A 902 -0.38 26.92 -10.81
N GLY A 903 0.14 26.71 -9.61
CA GLY A 903 -0.62 26.50 -8.38
C GLY A 903 -0.71 27.76 -7.53
N PRO A 904 -1.59 27.79 -6.51
CA PRO A 904 -1.84 28.95 -5.66
C PRO A 904 -0.73 29.22 -4.64
N GLU A 905 0.13 28.27 -4.35
CA GLU A 905 1.25 28.44 -3.44
C GLU A 905 2.47 29.04 -4.15
N SER A 906 3.29 29.72 -3.38
CA SER A 906 4.49 30.39 -3.90
C SER A 906 5.41 29.42 -4.63
N HIS A 907 5.94 29.84 -5.78
CA HIS A 907 6.84 29.06 -6.64
C HIS A 907 6.22 27.78 -7.29
N SER A 908 4.90 27.61 -7.21
CA SER A 908 4.22 26.47 -7.83
C SER A 908 3.99 26.71 -9.32
N LYS A 909 4.87 26.21 -10.18
CA LYS A 909 4.71 26.23 -11.64
C LYS A 909 5.39 25.06 -12.33
N ALA A 910 4.83 24.61 -13.45
CA ALA A 910 5.35 23.51 -14.25
C ALA A 910 5.02 23.74 -15.73
N ARG A 911 5.88 23.28 -16.64
CA ARG A 911 5.72 23.41 -18.09
C ARG A 911 5.58 22.06 -18.76
N MET A 912 4.53 21.87 -19.58
CA MET A 912 4.24 20.60 -20.24
C MET A 912 3.37 20.77 -21.46
N LYS A 913 3.03 19.66 -22.12
CA LYS A 913 2.08 19.65 -23.25
C LYS A 913 0.64 19.63 -22.74
N ALA A 914 -0.26 20.29 -23.45
CA ALA A 914 -1.69 20.17 -23.24
C ALA A 914 -2.26 18.97 -24.02
N LEU A 915 -3.07 18.17 -23.36
CA LEU A 915 -3.91 17.15 -23.97
C LEU A 915 -5.38 17.58 -23.84
N VAL A 916 -5.94 18.09 -24.94
CA VAL A 916 -7.34 18.56 -24.94
C VAL A 916 -8.28 17.37 -25.10
N THR A 917 -9.08 17.09 -24.07
CA THR A 917 -9.89 15.87 -24.03
C THR A 917 -11.13 15.98 -23.13
N GLU A 918 -12.22 15.32 -23.52
CA GLU A 918 -13.46 15.17 -22.72
C GLU A 918 -13.36 14.13 -21.59
N ARG A 919 -12.21 13.45 -21.46
CA ARG A 919 -11.97 12.53 -20.34
C ARG A 919 -12.04 13.26 -18.99
N VAL A 920 -11.67 14.52 -18.95
CA VAL A 920 -11.88 15.44 -17.82
C VAL A 920 -13.10 16.33 -18.07
N GLY A 921 -13.91 16.57 -17.04
CA GLY A 921 -15.04 17.50 -17.11
C GLY A 921 -14.59 18.96 -17.11
N LYS A 922 -15.46 19.89 -17.47
CA LYS A 922 -15.21 21.32 -17.37
C LYS A 922 -14.85 21.68 -15.91
N GLY A 923 -13.81 22.49 -15.73
CA GLY A 923 -13.29 22.89 -14.43
C GLY A 923 -12.29 21.90 -13.80
N LEU A 924 -11.98 20.77 -14.47
CA LEU A 924 -11.03 19.78 -14.00
C LEU A 924 -9.82 19.69 -14.93
N ALA A 925 -8.63 19.73 -14.37
CA ALA A 925 -7.37 19.35 -15.01
C ALA A 925 -6.82 18.07 -14.38
N TRP A 926 -6.09 17.26 -15.16
CA TRP A 926 -5.49 16.02 -14.67
C TRP A 926 -4.06 15.86 -15.17
N MET A 927 -3.15 15.45 -14.29
CA MET A 927 -1.74 15.19 -14.61
C MET A 927 -1.30 13.82 -14.11
N PRO A 928 -0.46 13.09 -14.87
CA PRO A 928 0.20 11.89 -14.35
C PRO A 928 1.29 12.28 -13.35
N PHE A 929 1.48 11.48 -12.28
CA PHE A 929 2.46 11.81 -11.23
C PHE A 929 3.82 11.12 -11.38
N HIS A 930 4.08 10.46 -12.51
CA HIS A 930 5.26 9.63 -12.73
C HIS A 930 6.51 10.37 -13.17
N PHE A 931 6.40 11.66 -13.47
CA PHE A 931 7.49 12.43 -14.09
C PHE A 931 8.33 13.18 -13.06
N ALA A 932 9.60 13.35 -13.39
CA ALA A 932 10.57 14.16 -12.68
C ALA A 932 11.78 14.47 -13.60
N GLY A 933 12.72 15.28 -13.11
CA GLY A 933 13.94 15.64 -13.82
C GLY A 933 13.83 16.96 -14.57
N TRP A 934 12.65 17.56 -14.67
CA TRP A 934 12.47 18.98 -14.95
C TRP A 934 12.09 19.71 -13.66
N TRP A 935 12.50 20.93 -13.56
CA TRP A 935 12.16 21.80 -12.44
C TRP A 935 11.78 23.19 -12.92
N GLN A 936 10.52 23.57 -12.77
CA GLN A 936 9.97 24.88 -13.14
C GLN A 936 10.29 25.29 -14.59
N GLY A 937 10.16 24.36 -15.54
CA GLY A 937 10.40 24.55 -16.96
C GLY A 937 11.84 24.29 -17.41
N VAL A 938 12.75 23.97 -16.50
CA VAL A 938 14.17 23.74 -16.79
C VAL A 938 14.51 22.25 -16.71
N ASP A 939 15.11 21.73 -17.78
CA ASP A 939 15.63 20.35 -17.83
C ASP A 939 16.88 20.25 -16.94
N GLN A 940 16.87 19.29 -15.99
CA GLN A 940 17.94 19.04 -15.02
C GLN A 940 18.85 17.87 -15.43
N ARG A 941 18.76 17.39 -16.68
CA ARG A 941 19.51 16.23 -17.18
C ARG A 941 21.00 16.29 -16.89
N SER A 942 21.60 17.47 -17.05
CA SER A 942 23.03 17.69 -16.82
C SER A 942 23.51 17.49 -15.39
N LYS A 943 22.58 17.47 -14.41
CA LYS A 943 22.91 17.24 -13.00
C LYS A 943 22.95 15.75 -12.62
N TYR A 944 22.46 14.86 -13.49
CA TYR A 944 22.57 13.42 -13.23
C TYR A 944 24.02 12.92 -13.37
N PRO A 945 24.40 11.85 -12.67
CA PRO A 945 25.66 11.17 -12.98
C PRO A 945 25.70 10.75 -14.46
N LYS A 946 26.85 10.93 -15.09
CA LYS A 946 27.02 10.68 -16.53
C LYS A 946 26.57 9.27 -16.93
N GLY A 947 25.62 9.17 -17.86
CA GLY A 947 25.12 7.92 -18.41
C GLY A 947 24.08 7.21 -17.52
N ALA A 948 23.64 7.84 -16.43
CA ALA A 948 22.61 7.31 -15.55
C ALA A 948 21.34 8.19 -15.51
N ASP A 949 21.25 9.20 -16.38
CA ASP A 949 20.04 10.01 -16.55
C ASP A 949 18.89 9.18 -17.12
N PRO A 950 17.64 9.34 -16.64
CA PRO A 950 16.48 8.63 -17.19
C PRO A 950 16.29 8.95 -18.70
N TYR A 951 15.75 8.01 -19.47
CA TYR A 951 15.40 8.24 -20.87
C TYR A 951 14.36 9.34 -21.01
N VAL A 952 13.35 9.34 -20.14
CA VAL A 952 12.26 10.32 -20.13
C VAL A 952 12.33 11.18 -18.89
N LEU A 953 12.32 12.49 -19.10
CA LEU A 953 12.24 13.52 -18.07
C LEU A 953 10.96 14.36 -18.25
N GLY A 954 10.52 14.99 -17.21
CA GLY A 954 9.38 15.92 -17.20
C GLY A 954 9.15 16.54 -15.83
N GLU A 955 8.14 17.38 -15.74
CA GLU A 955 7.74 18.03 -14.49
C GLU A 955 7.00 17.07 -13.55
N SER A 956 7.17 17.24 -12.26
CA SER A 956 6.34 16.56 -11.27
C SER A 956 5.05 17.34 -11.00
N VAL A 957 3.90 16.66 -10.97
CA VAL A 957 2.64 17.25 -10.50
C VAL A 957 2.76 17.79 -9.06
N ASN A 958 3.62 17.19 -8.25
CA ASN A 958 3.82 17.59 -6.86
C ASN A 958 4.57 18.92 -6.71
N GLY A 959 5.10 19.49 -7.80
CA GLY A 959 5.52 20.88 -7.89
C GLY A 959 4.36 21.89 -7.86
N LEU A 960 3.12 21.41 -8.04
CA LEU A 960 1.89 22.21 -8.12
C LEU A 960 0.92 21.95 -6.96
N THR A 961 1.13 20.84 -6.23
CA THR A 961 0.25 20.46 -5.11
C THR A 961 0.40 21.38 -3.91
N THR A 962 -0.67 21.50 -3.17
CA THR A 962 -0.84 22.48 -2.10
C THR A 962 -0.80 21.84 -0.72
N TYR A 963 -0.85 22.68 0.32
CA TYR A 963 -0.98 22.26 1.71
C TYR A 963 -2.27 21.47 1.91
N GLY A 964 -2.19 20.33 2.56
CA GLY A 964 -3.32 19.49 2.96
C GLY A 964 -2.84 18.16 3.50
N PHE A 965 -3.21 17.84 4.76
CA PHE A 965 -2.79 16.62 5.44
C PHE A 965 -3.91 16.04 6.28
N ASP A 966 -4.14 14.74 6.14
CA ASP A 966 -5.07 14.00 7.01
C ASP A 966 -4.59 14.06 8.47
N PRO A 967 -5.42 14.48 9.42
CA PRO A 967 -5.00 14.74 10.79
C PRO A 967 -4.67 13.46 11.57
N ALA A 968 -5.20 12.31 11.17
CA ALA A 968 -4.92 11.04 11.84
C ALA A 968 -3.62 10.39 11.37
N THR A 969 -3.24 10.61 10.10
CA THR A 969 -2.16 9.85 9.47
C THR A 969 -1.05 10.71 8.85
N GLY A 970 -1.29 11.99 8.62
CA GLY A 970 -0.39 12.83 7.84
C GLY A 970 -0.43 12.54 6.33
N MET A 971 -1.44 11.84 5.82
CA MET A 971 -1.64 11.65 4.38
C MET A 971 -1.75 13.00 3.68
N GLN A 972 -1.04 13.16 2.59
CA GLN A 972 -1.08 14.35 1.74
C GLN A 972 -2.35 14.43 0.85
N GLU A 973 -2.72 15.64 0.40
CA GLU A 973 -3.90 15.91 -0.45
C GLU A 973 -3.52 16.31 -1.89
N PRO A 974 -3.06 15.40 -2.77
CA PRO A 974 -2.70 15.73 -4.14
C PRO A 974 -3.85 15.55 -5.16
N LYS A 975 -5.08 15.25 -4.70
CA LYS A 975 -6.20 14.91 -5.60
C LYS A 975 -7.20 16.05 -5.78
N ALA A 976 -7.11 17.10 -4.99
CA ALA A 976 -8.02 18.25 -5.03
C ALA A 976 -7.26 19.54 -4.70
N THR A 977 -6.28 19.91 -5.52
CA THR A 977 -5.64 21.21 -5.47
C THR A 977 -6.24 22.15 -6.54
N LEU A 978 -5.91 23.43 -6.51
CA LEU A 978 -6.34 24.39 -7.52
C LEU A 978 -5.18 24.76 -8.46
N CYS A 979 -5.48 25.06 -9.72
CA CYS A 979 -4.50 25.52 -10.68
C CYS A 979 -5.06 26.50 -11.71
N GLN A 980 -4.15 27.18 -12.40
CA GLN A 980 -4.39 27.93 -13.63
C GLN A 980 -3.51 27.37 -14.74
N ILE A 981 -4.08 27.24 -15.94
CA ILE A 981 -3.34 26.80 -17.14
C ILE A 981 -3.35 27.95 -18.15
N ARG A 982 -2.18 28.27 -18.69
CA ARG A 982 -1.99 29.33 -19.69
C ARG A 982 -1.16 28.79 -20.85
N ALA A 983 -1.40 29.31 -22.06
CA ALA A 983 -0.53 29.05 -23.21
C ALA A 983 0.92 29.42 -22.88
N GLY A 984 1.90 28.55 -23.29
CA GLY A 984 3.32 28.62 -22.97
C GLY A 984 4.16 29.31 -24.00
#